data_7e26430c89f45997fbece5f0d552a903
#
_entry.id   7e26430c89f45997fbece5f0d552a903
#
_cell.length_a   1.000
_cell.length_b   1.000
_cell.length_c   1.000
_cell.angle_alpha   90.00
_cell.angle_beta   90.00
_cell.angle_gamma   90.00
#
_symmetry.space_group_name_H-M   'P 1'
#
loop_
_entity.id
_entity.type
_entity.pdbx_description
1 polymer ?
#
loop_
_entity_poly.entity_id
_entity_poly.type
_entity_poly.pdbx_seq_one_letter_code
_entity_poly.pdbx_strand_id
1 'polypeptide(L)'
;LKTLTAKQILYSLVSFWIFSNSYSQEPNKSIEKKIDKIIKGMSIDQKIGQACLKGTSSRSKGLSEELKNEVRKGLVGSVLNLTEPSLVLELQKIAVEESPNHIPLLFGRDVIHGYKTIFPIPLGLAASWDMELVEKTSKIAANESYSRCINWTFAPMVDIARDARWGRIAESPGEDPLLASRLGVAYVKGFQGSDPSVPGQILACVKHFAAYGAAEGGRDYNTVSMSESLLRNVYLKPFEAAAKAGAATFMSSFNDLNGVPASGNTFLLKKILREEWKYDGFVVSDWNSATEMIPHGFAADEKDAAFKSASAGLDMEMTSLSYANHLKNLIAEKKISEKQLDDMVRNILRIKFRAGVFENPYFKDREKFSLLNADALQTSRTAAGKSCVLLKNENQMLPLKSNQKIAVIGPLADASREQLGTWIFDGKKEDSQTPLKALQNSFGENNVYYAAGLSHSRSLSEEGFASAIKEAEKSDVILFFAGEEAILSGEAHSRANINLPGLQEKLITELQKTGKPIVLVLMSGRPITLGAVLPKVNALIMAWHPGTMAGSAISDILLGLVNPSGKLPVTWPKEVGQIPIYYNHPNTGRPADPKTFVAIQDIPIEAWQSSLGNNSHYLDAGYEPQFPFGFGLSYTAFSYDNLKIEKKTLKSDEKLTVSAVITNTGTRTGTETVQLYVRDITGSIVRPIRELKDFQQIELKPQESKTVQFSIPVSELAFYNDKMELKVEAGDFKFWIASHAENGLEGDFKVE
;
A
#
# COMPACT_ATOMS: atom_id res chain seq x y z
N LEU A 1 12.57 -48.86 -12.75
CA LEU A 1 13.97 -48.48 -12.65
C LEU A 1 14.33 -47.61 -13.85
N LYS A 2 14.16 -46.29 -13.80
CA LYS A 2 14.91 -45.34 -14.57
C LYS A 2 15.18 -44.12 -13.66
N THR A 3 16.44 -43.89 -13.44
CA THR A 3 17.07 -42.85 -12.66
C THR A 3 16.59 -41.44 -13.04
N LEU A 4 15.97 -40.74 -12.11
CA LEU A 4 15.75 -39.28 -12.16
C LEU A 4 17.07 -38.60 -11.85
N THR A 5 17.52 -37.78 -12.76
CA THR A 5 18.79 -37.08 -12.70
C THR A 5 18.77 -35.91 -11.69
N ALA A 6 19.88 -35.66 -11.04
CA ALA A 6 20.16 -34.68 -9.99
C ALA A 6 19.85 -33.18 -10.30
N LYS A 7 19.18 -32.86 -11.40
CA LYS A 7 18.82 -31.48 -11.81
C LYS A 7 17.43 -31.02 -11.36
N GLN A 8 16.57 -31.91 -10.86
CA GLN A 8 15.22 -31.55 -10.42
C GLN A 8 15.10 -31.33 -8.89
N ILE A 9 16.16 -31.58 -8.14
CA ILE A 9 16.23 -31.32 -6.69
C ILE A 9 16.77 -29.91 -6.37
N LEU A 10 17.26 -29.18 -7.38
CA LEU A 10 17.90 -27.87 -7.19
C LEU A 10 16.98 -26.66 -7.29
N TYR A 11 15.71 -26.83 -7.59
CA TYR A 11 14.74 -25.72 -7.71
C TYR A 11 13.81 -25.52 -6.51
N SER A 12 13.91 -26.35 -5.48
CA SER A 12 13.15 -26.20 -4.22
C SER A 12 13.98 -25.70 -3.02
N LEU A 13 15.24 -25.31 -3.23
CA LEU A 13 16.17 -24.87 -2.17
C LEU A 13 16.69 -23.43 -2.32
N VAL A 14 16.07 -22.57 -3.14
CA VAL A 14 16.55 -21.20 -3.42
C VAL A 14 15.61 -20.13 -2.88
N SER A 15 14.84 -20.40 -1.84
CA SER A 15 14.04 -19.38 -1.14
C SER A 15 14.55 -19.08 0.28
N PHE A 16 15.73 -19.49 0.65
CA PHE A 16 16.31 -19.27 1.98
C PHE A 16 17.66 -18.59 1.88
N TRP A 17 17.69 -17.29 1.60
CA TRP A 17 18.87 -16.46 1.87
C TRP A 17 18.46 -15.23 2.68
N ILE A 18 18.57 -15.39 4.01
CA ILE A 18 19.41 -14.63 4.92
C ILE A 18 19.14 -13.13 4.91
N PHE A 19 18.37 -12.66 5.91
CA PHE A 19 18.61 -11.36 6.51
C PHE A 19 19.95 -11.41 7.26
N SER A 20 21.05 -11.59 6.54
CA SER A 20 22.39 -11.33 7.08
C SER A 20 22.75 -9.90 6.70
N ASN A 21 22.77 -9.01 7.67
CA ASN A 21 23.53 -7.75 7.74
C ASN A 21 23.87 -7.09 6.39
N SER A 22 22.88 -6.61 5.64
CA SER A 22 23.09 -5.56 4.66
C SER A 22 22.69 -4.22 5.28
N TYR A 23 23.37 -3.83 6.35
CA TYR A 23 23.55 -2.41 6.60
C TYR A 23 24.19 -1.81 5.34
N SER A 24 23.70 -0.67 4.88
CA SER A 24 24.09 0.13 3.73
C SER A 24 25.36 -0.41 3.03
N GLN A 25 25.30 -0.71 1.72
CA GLN A 25 26.53 -0.94 0.97
C GLN A 25 27.51 0.17 1.37
N GLU A 26 28.70 -0.17 1.87
CA GLU A 26 29.70 0.84 2.19
C GLU A 26 29.79 1.80 1.01
N PRO A 27 29.75 3.12 1.23
CA PRO A 27 29.75 4.10 0.15
C PRO A 27 30.92 3.79 -0.78
N ASN A 28 30.63 3.61 -2.06
CA ASN A 28 31.67 3.29 -3.05
C ASN A 28 32.71 4.41 -3.04
N LYS A 29 33.90 4.13 -2.50
CA LYS A 29 35.00 5.12 -2.29
C LYS A 29 35.34 5.88 -3.59
N SER A 30 35.16 5.25 -4.76
CA SER A 30 35.39 5.91 -6.04
C SER A 30 34.31 6.94 -6.35
N ILE A 31 33.04 6.62 -6.08
CA ILE A 31 31.91 7.54 -6.23
C ILE A 31 32.04 8.71 -5.28
N GLU A 32 32.33 8.47 -4.00
CA GLU A 32 32.49 9.54 -3.00
C GLU A 32 33.60 10.53 -3.39
N LYS A 33 34.73 10.04 -3.95
CA LYS A 33 35.78 10.95 -4.47
C LYS A 33 35.30 11.80 -5.65
N LYS A 34 34.46 11.24 -6.55
CA LYS A 34 33.88 12.02 -7.66
C LYS A 34 32.95 13.11 -7.10
N ILE A 35 32.11 12.75 -6.10
CA ILE A 35 31.19 13.68 -5.42
C ILE A 35 31.97 14.82 -4.76
N ASP A 36 33.06 14.52 -4.01
CA ASP A 36 33.92 15.54 -3.41
C ASP A 36 34.46 16.54 -4.42
N LYS A 37 34.90 16.05 -5.60
CA LYS A 37 35.40 16.91 -6.66
C LYS A 37 34.28 17.83 -7.23
N ILE A 38 33.06 17.29 -7.41
CA ILE A 38 31.92 18.07 -7.90
C ILE A 38 31.56 19.16 -6.90
N ILE A 39 31.36 18.81 -5.61
CA ILE A 39 30.96 19.74 -4.55
C ILE A 39 31.97 20.88 -4.41
N LYS A 40 33.26 20.59 -4.49
CA LYS A 40 34.34 21.60 -4.44
C LYS A 40 34.27 22.61 -5.61
N GLY A 41 33.72 22.20 -6.77
CA GLY A 41 33.56 23.05 -7.95
C GLY A 41 32.26 23.88 -7.95
N MET A 42 31.34 23.61 -7.03
CA MET A 42 30.03 24.26 -6.97
C MET A 42 30.04 25.55 -6.16
N SER A 43 29.35 26.57 -6.64
CA SER A 43 28.97 27.73 -5.83
C SER A 43 27.87 27.36 -4.81
N ILE A 44 27.66 28.18 -3.78
CA ILE A 44 26.58 28.02 -2.80
C ILE A 44 25.22 27.96 -3.53
N ASP A 45 24.98 28.84 -4.50
CA ASP A 45 23.72 28.86 -5.23
C ASP A 45 23.47 27.58 -6.04
N GLN A 46 24.52 26.99 -6.61
CA GLN A 46 24.43 25.71 -7.32
C GLN A 46 24.18 24.53 -6.38
N LYS A 47 24.79 24.54 -5.18
CA LYS A 47 24.53 23.56 -4.13
C LYS A 47 23.06 23.63 -3.67
N ILE A 48 22.54 24.83 -3.43
CA ILE A 48 21.12 25.05 -3.08
C ILE A 48 20.22 24.55 -4.20
N GLY A 49 20.57 24.80 -5.47
CA GLY A 49 19.82 24.29 -6.61
C GLY A 49 19.67 22.77 -6.64
N GLN A 50 20.66 22.01 -6.16
CA GLN A 50 20.52 20.55 -6.04
C GLN A 50 19.51 20.14 -4.93
N ALA A 51 19.36 20.95 -3.91
CA ALA A 51 18.44 20.73 -2.79
C ALA A 51 16.99 21.20 -3.07
N CYS A 52 16.68 21.61 -4.30
CA CYS A 52 15.35 22.08 -4.71
C CYS A 52 14.76 21.20 -5.82
N LEU A 53 13.55 20.68 -5.59
CA LEU A 53 12.75 20.00 -6.61
C LEU A 53 11.74 21.00 -7.20
N LYS A 54 11.92 21.37 -8.46
CA LYS A 54 11.04 22.32 -9.16
C LYS A 54 9.85 21.64 -9.80
N GLY A 55 8.64 22.09 -9.46
CA GLY A 55 7.41 21.65 -10.10
C GLY A 55 7.25 22.28 -11.51
N THR A 56 6.77 21.46 -12.45
CA THR A 56 6.32 21.92 -13.76
C THR A 56 4.87 21.48 -13.99
N SER A 57 4.21 21.99 -15.01
CA SER A 57 2.90 21.51 -15.41
C SER A 57 3.04 20.38 -16.43
N SER A 58 2.44 19.21 -16.16
CA SER A 58 2.35 18.12 -17.14
C SER A 58 1.59 18.49 -18.42
N ARG A 59 0.90 19.65 -18.43
CA ARG A 59 0.19 20.20 -19.59
C ARG A 59 1.00 21.27 -20.32
N SER A 60 2.25 21.54 -19.91
CA SER A 60 3.12 22.52 -20.58
C SER A 60 3.39 22.08 -22.00
N LYS A 61 3.12 22.98 -22.95
CA LYS A 61 3.42 22.78 -24.38
C LYS A 61 4.87 23.15 -24.73
N GLY A 62 5.68 23.58 -23.76
CA GLY A 62 7.08 23.97 -23.92
C GLY A 62 7.71 24.33 -22.59
N LEU A 63 9.03 24.50 -22.61
CA LEU A 63 9.81 24.92 -21.45
C LEU A 63 9.87 26.48 -21.43
N SER A 64 9.70 27.05 -20.23
CA SER A 64 9.95 28.49 -20.05
C SER A 64 11.44 28.82 -20.21
N GLU A 65 11.75 29.98 -20.79
CA GLU A 65 13.15 30.43 -20.88
C GLU A 65 13.76 30.66 -19.48
N GLU A 66 12.93 31.00 -18.49
CA GLU A 66 13.37 31.12 -17.11
C GLU A 66 13.92 29.80 -16.59
N LEU A 67 13.15 28.69 -16.70
CA LEU A 67 13.59 27.37 -16.27
C LEU A 67 14.84 26.90 -17.02
N LYS A 68 14.90 27.11 -18.35
CA LYS A 68 16.10 26.80 -19.13
C LYS A 68 17.33 27.55 -18.62
N ASN A 69 17.17 28.84 -18.32
CA ASN A 69 18.26 29.69 -17.82
C ASN A 69 18.70 29.31 -16.41
N GLU A 70 17.77 28.90 -15.54
CA GLU A 70 18.11 28.37 -14.21
C GLU A 70 18.89 27.05 -14.31
N VAL A 71 18.45 26.12 -15.15
CA VAL A 71 19.17 24.86 -15.41
C VAL A 71 20.55 25.14 -16.02
N ARG A 72 20.66 26.07 -16.98
CA ARG A 72 21.93 26.49 -17.59
C ARG A 72 22.92 27.05 -16.58
N LYS A 73 22.42 27.72 -15.53
CA LYS A 73 23.25 28.23 -14.43
C LYS A 73 23.56 27.15 -13.36
N GLY A 74 22.99 25.95 -13.46
CA GLY A 74 23.13 24.88 -12.47
C GLY A 74 22.32 25.10 -11.21
N LEU A 75 21.23 25.90 -11.26
CA LEU A 75 20.38 26.25 -10.12
C LEU A 75 19.16 25.31 -9.94
N VAL A 76 19.11 24.20 -10.68
CA VAL A 76 18.06 23.19 -10.60
C VAL A 76 18.69 21.82 -10.59
N GLY A 77 18.36 21.00 -9.59
CA GLY A 77 18.85 19.63 -9.46
C GLY A 77 17.86 18.58 -9.93
N SER A 78 16.57 18.87 -9.82
CA SER A 78 15.49 17.92 -10.12
C SER A 78 14.24 18.65 -10.58
N VAL A 79 13.43 17.97 -11.42
CA VAL A 79 12.20 18.52 -11.99
C VAL A 79 11.05 17.54 -11.80
N LEU A 80 9.90 18.04 -11.35
CA LEU A 80 8.69 17.27 -11.10
C LEU A 80 7.65 17.52 -12.21
N ASN A 81 6.96 16.45 -12.62
CA ASN A 81 5.81 16.48 -13.55
C ASN A 81 6.13 16.92 -15.00
N LEU A 82 7.37 16.87 -15.45
CA LEU A 82 7.72 17.01 -16.85
C LEU A 82 7.70 15.62 -17.51
N THR A 83 6.68 15.34 -18.34
CA THR A 83 6.41 13.97 -18.87
C THR A 83 6.51 13.85 -20.39
N GLU A 84 6.76 14.97 -21.11
CA GLU A 84 6.97 14.95 -22.56
C GLU A 84 8.45 14.67 -22.86
N PRO A 85 8.80 13.53 -23.47
CA PRO A 85 10.19 13.11 -23.65
C PRO A 85 11.06 14.12 -24.38
N SER A 86 10.53 14.83 -25.39
CA SER A 86 11.28 15.86 -26.13
C SER A 86 11.71 16.99 -25.21
N LEU A 87 10.83 17.47 -24.33
CA LEU A 87 11.11 18.54 -23.38
C LEU A 87 12.06 18.06 -22.26
N VAL A 88 11.89 16.83 -21.79
CA VAL A 88 12.81 16.22 -20.80
C VAL A 88 14.22 16.16 -21.36
N LEU A 89 14.38 15.63 -22.57
CA LEU A 89 15.69 15.52 -23.23
C LEU A 89 16.31 16.87 -23.54
N GLU A 90 15.53 17.87 -23.95
CA GLU A 90 16.00 19.25 -24.15
C GLU A 90 16.56 19.83 -22.85
N LEU A 91 15.80 19.71 -21.74
CA LEU A 91 16.24 20.25 -20.45
C LEU A 91 17.45 19.50 -19.89
N GLN A 92 17.49 18.17 -20.08
CA GLN A 92 18.63 17.33 -19.68
C GLN A 92 19.90 17.71 -20.46
N LYS A 93 19.76 18.01 -21.78
CA LYS A 93 20.87 18.46 -22.59
C LYS A 93 21.45 19.77 -22.07
N ILE A 94 20.61 20.74 -21.72
CA ILE A 94 21.08 22.02 -21.11
C ILE A 94 21.83 21.73 -19.80
N ALA A 95 21.30 20.84 -18.94
CA ALA A 95 21.96 20.49 -17.69
C ALA A 95 23.33 19.85 -17.89
N VAL A 96 23.45 18.93 -18.84
CA VAL A 96 24.68 18.14 -19.06
C VAL A 96 25.70 18.87 -19.90
N GLU A 97 25.28 19.64 -20.92
CA GLU A 97 26.19 20.25 -21.91
C GLU A 97 26.49 21.72 -21.64
N GLU A 98 25.53 22.47 -21.06
CA GLU A 98 25.64 23.91 -20.92
C GLU A 98 25.85 24.40 -19.47
N SER A 99 25.52 23.56 -18.45
CA SER A 99 25.69 23.97 -17.05
C SER A 99 27.15 23.82 -16.56
N PRO A 100 27.59 24.64 -15.58
CA PRO A 100 29.01 24.66 -15.16
C PRO A 100 29.53 23.36 -14.60
N ASN A 101 28.70 22.56 -13.96
CA ASN A 101 29.12 21.33 -13.29
C ASN A 101 28.66 20.05 -14.01
N HIS A 102 27.96 20.19 -15.13
CA HIS A 102 27.47 19.09 -15.97
C HIS A 102 26.69 18.01 -15.18
N ILE A 103 25.91 18.44 -14.18
CA ILE A 103 25.15 17.53 -13.30
C ILE A 103 23.80 17.21 -13.95
N PRO A 104 23.50 15.93 -14.26
CA PRO A 104 22.22 15.53 -14.82
C PRO A 104 21.06 15.77 -13.84
N LEU A 105 19.86 16.03 -14.38
CA LEU A 105 18.65 16.21 -13.61
C LEU A 105 18.00 14.85 -13.24
N LEU A 106 17.29 14.83 -12.12
CA LEU A 106 16.27 13.81 -11.85
C LEU A 106 14.92 14.34 -12.34
N PHE A 107 14.12 13.45 -12.93
CA PHE A 107 12.76 13.72 -13.38
C PHE A 107 11.78 12.86 -12.59
N GLY A 108 11.04 13.53 -11.69
CA GLY A 108 10.12 12.90 -10.76
C GLY A 108 8.68 12.85 -11.28
N ARG A 109 7.99 11.76 -10.94
CA ARG A 109 6.56 11.58 -11.21
C ARG A 109 5.94 10.67 -10.15
N ASP A 110 4.69 10.94 -9.77
CA ASP A 110 3.91 9.99 -8.98
C ASP A 110 3.44 8.84 -9.86
N VAL A 111 3.95 7.64 -9.59
CA VAL A 111 3.60 6.40 -10.27
C VAL A 111 3.21 5.40 -9.20
N ILE A 112 2.04 5.65 -8.58
CA ILE A 112 1.62 4.99 -7.33
C ILE A 112 1.24 3.53 -7.57
N HIS A 113 0.44 3.25 -8.61
CA HIS A 113 0.02 1.89 -8.97
C HIS A 113 -0.05 1.68 -10.49
N GLY A 114 0.92 2.23 -11.19
CA GLY A 114 1.09 2.13 -12.65
C GLY A 114 1.31 3.48 -13.30
N TYR A 115 1.95 3.48 -14.45
CA TYR A 115 2.15 4.68 -15.26
C TYR A 115 1.04 4.82 -16.30
N LYS A 116 1.06 3.98 -17.33
CA LYS A 116 0.04 3.94 -18.37
C LYS A 116 -0.89 2.74 -18.22
N THR A 117 -0.32 1.58 -17.96
CA THR A 117 -1.03 0.41 -17.46
C THR A 117 -1.31 0.62 -15.98
N ILE A 118 -2.57 0.82 -15.64
CA ILE A 118 -2.99 1.01 -14.24
C ILE A 118 -3.32 -0.36 -13.64
N PHE A 119 -2.64 -0.69 -12.54
CA PHE A 119 -2.87 -1.87 -11.72
C PHE A 119 -3.92 -1.56 -10.63
N PRO A 120 -4.39 -2.55 -9.87
CA PRO A 120 -5.20 -2.26 -8.69
C PRO A 120 -4.54 -1.24 -7.77
N ILE A 121 -5.35 -0.44 -7.07
CA ILE A 121 -4.83 0.46 -6.02
C ILE A 121 -3.97 -0.33 -5.02
N PRO A 122 -3.00 0.30 -4.34
CA PRO A 122 -2.08 -0.42 -3.44
C PRO A 122 -2.77 -1.28 -2.39
N LEU A 123 -3.89 -0.82 -1.80
CA LEU A 123 -4.69 -1.62 -0.88
C LEU A 123 -5.27 -2.89 -1.54
N GLY A 124 -5.67 -2.79 -2.81
CA GLY A 124 -6.10 -3.95 -3.61
C GLY A 124 -4.94 -4.89 -3.92
N LEU A 125 -3.78 -4.37 -4.34
CA LEU A 125 -2.57 -5.19 -4.54
C LEU A 125 -2.14 -5.89 -3.25
N ALA A 126 -2.26 -5.23 -2.11
CA ALA A 126 -2.00 -5.84 -0.80
C ALA A 126 -2.92 -7.04 -0.52
N ALA A 127 -4.18 -6.99 -0.97
CA ALA A 127 -5.12 -8.09 -0.84
C ALA A 127 -4.72 -9.35 -1.65
N SER A 128 -3.82 -9.24 -2.62
CA SER A 128 -3.27 -10.40 -3.33
C SER A 128 -2.33 -11.25 -2.47
N TRP A 129 -1.69 -10.68 -1.47
CA TRP A 129 -0.62 -11.28 -0.65
C TRP A 129 0.53 -11.88 -1.48
N ASP A 130 0.70 -11.43 -2.73
CA ASP A 130 1.64 -11.96 -3.72
C ASP A 130 2.76 -10.96 -3.99
N MET A 131 3.90 -11.15 -3.34
CA MET A 131 5.05 -10.24 -3.43
C MET A 131 5.68 -10.25 -4.81
N GLU A 132 5.71 -11.38 -5.51
CA GLU A 132 6.26 -11.49 -6.86
C GLU A 132 5.41 -10.73 -7.87
N LEU A 133 4.09 -10.79 -7.70
CA LEU A 133 3.15 -10.02 -8.51
C LEU A 133 3.35 -8.52 -8.30
N VAL A 134 3.49 -8.06 -7.05
CA VAL A 134 3.73 -6.64 -6.74
C VAL A 134 5.07 -6.16 -7.30
N GLU A 135 6.14 -6.94 -7.17
CA GLU A 135 7.42 -6.66 -7.81
C GLU A 135 7.26 -6.54 -9.34
N LYS A 136 6.53 -7.48 -9.97
CA LYS A 136 6.28 -7.46 -11.41
C LYS A 136 5.48 -6.23 -11.86
N THR A 137 4.41 -5.86 -11.13
CA THR A 137 3.61 -4.66 -11.47
C THR A 137 4.45 -3.39 -11.39
N SER A 138 5.28 -3.27 -10.35
CA SER A 138 6.17 -2.12 -10.16
C SER A 138 7.27 -2.05 -11.22
N LYS A 139 7.80 -3.20 -11.64
CA LYS A 139 8.77 -3.28 -12.75
C LYS A 139 8.15 -2.82 -14.07
N ILE A 140 6.92 -3.21 -14.36
CA ILE A 140 6.21 -2.75 -15.57
C ILE A 140 6.00 -1.23 -15.50
N ALA A 141 5.55 -0.73 -14.33
CA ALA A 141 5.39 0.70 -14.12
C ALA A 141 6.71 1.48 -14.28
N ALA A 142 7.83 0.93 -13.80
CA ALA A 142 9.17 1.50 -14.01
C ALA A 142 9.54 1.55 -15.49
N ASN A 143 9.36 0.46 -16.22
CA ASN A 143 9.67 0.37 -17.64
C ASN A 143 8.87 1.39 -18.47
N GLU A 144 7.56 1.49 -18.21
CA GLU A 144 6.69 2.46 -18.88
C GLU A 144 7.13 3.90 -18.55
N SER A 145 7.45 4.20 -17.30
CA SER A 145 7.94 5.52 -16.85
C SER A 145 9.28 5.87 -17.49
N TYR A 146 10.22 4.94 -17.49
CA TYR A 146 11.53 5.12 -18.13
C TYR A 146 11.41 5.41 -19.62
N SER A 147 10.45 4.77 -20.32
CA SER A 147 10.18 5.04 -21.75
C SER A 147 9.75 6.50 -22.00
N ARG A 148 9.23 7.16 -20.97
CA ARG A 148 8.79 8.57 -20.98
C ARG A 148 9.81 9.51 -20.34
N CYS A 149 11.04 9.03 -20.15
CA CYS A 149 12.14 9.79 -19.57
C CYS A 149 11.91 10.20 -18.10
N ILE A 150 11.21 9.38 -17.32
CA ILE A 150 11.08 9.52 -15.89
C ILE A 150 12.07 8.55 -15.24
N ASN A 151 12.87 9.02 -14.27
CA ASN A 151 13.88 8.22 -13.57
C ASN A 151 13.70 8.20 -12.04
N TRP A 152 12.63 8.82 -11.52
CA TRP A 152 12.33 8.87 -10.10
C TRP A 152 10.81 8.85 -9.88
N THR A 153 10.31 7.96 -9.00
CA THR A 153 8.91 7.92 -8.63
C THR A 153 8.72 8.19 -7.14
N PHE A 154 7.57 8.79 -6.76
CA PHE A 154 7.17 9.01 -5.37
C PHE A 154 6.28 7.85 -4.88
N ALA A 155 6.81 6.66 -4.99
CA ALA A 155 6.26 5.39 -4.55
C ALA A 155 7.41 4.44 -4.12
N PRO A 156 7.13 3.47 -3.22
CA PRO A 156 5.84 3.10 -2.65
C PRO A 156 5.42 3.97 -1.45
N MET A 157 4.11 4.07 -1.24
CA MET A 157 3.54 4.44 0.04
C MET A 157 3.50 3.19 0.92
N VAL A 158 4.04 3.29 2.15
CA VAL A 158 4.12 2.18 3.10
C VAL A 158 3.51 2.52 4.47
N ASP A 159 2.72 3.58 4.54
CA ASP A 159 2.02 3.97 5.77
C ASP A 159 1.07 2.88 6.24
N ILE A 160 1.18 2.50 7.50
CA ILE A 160 0.20 1.63 8.17
C ILE A 160 -1.09 2.42 8.36
N ALA A 161 -2.21 1.89 7.86
CA ALA A 161 -3.53 2.51 7.95
C ALA A 161 -4.50 1.62 8.75
N ARG A 162 -5.01 2.16 9.87
CA ARG A 162 -5.95 1.50 10.78
C ARG A 162 -7.30 2.22 10.88
N ASP A 163 -7.48 3.27 10.08
CA ASP A 163 -8.70 4.06 10.03
C ASP A 163 -9.23 4.13 8.59
N ALA A 164 -10.31 3.42 8.32
CA ALA A 164 -10.94 3.37 7.00
C ALA A 164 -11.57 4.71 6.57
N ARG A 165 -11.71 5.69 7.48
CA ARG A 165 -12.16 7.05 7.16
C ARG A 165 -11.10 7.85 6.43
N TRP A 166 -9.81 7.52 6.61
CA TRP A 166 -8.70 8.17 5.91
C TRP A 166 -8.74 7.86 4.42
N GLY A 167 -8.77 8.92 3.58
CA GLY A 167 -8.86 8.75 2.13
C GLY A 167 -7.65 8.03 1.52
N ARG A 168 -6.45 8.29 2.04
CA ARG A 168 -5.21 7.70 1.55
C ARG A 168 -5.00 6.23 1.96
N ILE A 169 -5.93 5.63 2.73
CA ILE A 169 -5.92 4.17 2.94
C ILE A 169 -5.90 3.42 1.60
N ALA A 170 -6.46 3.99 0.54
CA ALA A 170 -6.43 3.44 -0.82
C ALA A 170 -5.00 3.23 -1.37
N GLU A 171 -4.04 4.05 -0.90
CA GLU A 171 -2.63 3.99 -1.28
C GLU A 171 -1.82 3.09 -0.33
N SER A 172 -2.40 2.69 0.83
CA SER A 172 -1.73 1.96 1.90
C SER A 172 -1.62 0.46 1.60
N PRO A 173 -0.58 -0.21 2.11
CA PRO A 173 -0.51 -1.68 2.13
C PRO A 173 -1.42 -2.32 3.19
N GLY A 174 -2.18 -1.54 3.97
CA GLY A 174 -3.08 -2.00 5.02
C GLY A 174 -2.58 -1.76 6.44
N GLU A 175 -3.04 -2.59 7.39
CA GLU A 175 -2.86 -2.36 8.84
C GLU A 175 -1.70 -3.12 9.47
N ASP A 176 -1.15 -4.11 8.75
CA ASP A 176 -0.16 -5.03 9.31
C ASP A 176 1.28 -4.66 8.98
N PRO A 177 2.18 -4.55 9.98
CA PRO A 177 3.57 -4.15 9.77
C PRO A 177 4.39 -5.12 8.92
N LEU A 178 4.15 -6.45 9.02
CA LEU A 178 4.91 -7.45 8.26
C LEU A 178 4.49 -7.45 6.79
N LEU A 179 3.18 -7.49 6.53
CA LEU A 179 2.64 -7.44 5.17
C LEU A 179 3.09 -6.15 4.48
N ALA A 180 2.96 -5.00 5.14
CA ALA A 180 3.41 -3.72 4.63
C ALA A 180 4.92 -3.67 4.36
N SER A 181 5.73 -4.27 5.24
CA SER A 181 7.19 -4.36 5.05
C SER A 181 7.54 -5.18 3.81
N ARG A 182 6.92 -6.34 3.63
CA ARG A 182 7.16 -7.21 2.47
C ARG A 182 6.72 -6.56 1.15
N LEU A 183 5.55 -5.90 1.17
CA LEU A 183 5.05 -5.15 0.01
C LEU A 183 5.98 -3.98 -0.33
N GLY A 184 6.40 -3.18 0.66
CA GLY A 184 7.34 -2.09 0.47
C GLY A 184 8.66 -2.55 -0.16
N VAL A 185 9.21 -3.69 0.29
CA VAL A 185 10.41 -4.31 -0.30
C VAL A 185 10.16 -4.76 -1.74
N ALA A 186 9.00 -5.38 -2.04
CA ALA A 186 8.64 -5.82 -3.39
C ALA A 186 8.51 -4.63 -4.36
N TYR A 187 7.88 -3.54 -3.92
CA TYR A 187 7.79 -2.30 -4.70
C TYR A 187 9.18 -1.71 -5.00
N VAL A 188 10.04 -1.57 -3.99
CA VAL A 188 11.40 -1.05 -4.17
C VAL A 188 12.18 -1.89 -5.16
N LYS A 189 12.14 -3.22 -5.03
CA LYS A 189 12.79 -4.15 -5.97
C LYS A 189 12.22 -4.04 -7.39
N GLY A 190 10.92 -3.91 -7.52
CA GLY A 190 10.28 -3.76 -8.82
C GLY A 190 10.66 -2.47 -9.53
N PHE A 191 10.67 -1.33 -8.81
CA PHE A 191 11.06 -0.05 -9.39
C PHE A 191 12.56 0.03 -9.69
N GLN A 192 13.41 -0.38 -8.77
CA GLN A 192 14.86 -0.17 -8.84
C GLN A 192 15.65 -1.37 -9.38
N GLY A 193 15.06 -2.57 -9.40
CA GLY A 193 15.82 -3.80 -9.67
C GLY A 193 16.91 -4.03 -8.64
N SER A 194 17.90 -4.83 -9.01
CA SER A 194 19.13 -5.03 -8.24
C SER A 194 20.17 -3.92 -8.48
N ASP A 195 20.05 -3.19 -9.59
CA ASP A 195 20.93 -2.09 -10.00
C ASP A 195 20.08 -1.01 -10.69
N PRO A 196 19.81 0.12 -10.02
CA PRO A 196 18.97 1.18 -10.58
C PRO A 196 19.59 1.94 -11.76
N SER A 197 20.87 1.68 -12.11
CA SER A 197 21.52 2.24 -13.29
C SER A 197 21.14 1.54 -14.61
N VAL A 198 20.52 0.37 -14.51
CA VAL A 198 20.10 -0.40 -15.69
C VAL A 198 18.90 0.26 -16.39
N PRO A 199 18.92 0.42 -17.73
CA PRO A 199 17.79 0.95 -18.48
C PRO A 199 16.46 0.23 -18.14
N GLY A 200 15.39 1.02 -17.96
CA GLY A 200 14.08 0.52 -17.56
C GLY A 200 13.81 0.52 -16.06
N GLN A 201 14.85 0.76 -15.23
CA GLN A 201 14.71 0.96 -13.79
C GLN A 201 14.53 2.44 -13.47
N ILE A 202 13.84 2.75 -12.35
CA ILE A 202 13.68 4.11 -11.84
C ILE A 202 13.88 4.11 -10.31
N LEU A 203 14.28 5.24 -9.76
CA LEU A 203 14.43 5.40 -8.32
C LEU A 203 13.08 5.35 -7.60
N ALA A 204 12.99 4.61 -6.50
CA ALA A 204 11.86 4.58 -5.59
C ALA A 204 11.99 5.67 -4.52
N CYS A 205 10.84 6.22 -4.08
CA CYS A 205 10.74 7.12 -2.95
C CYS A 205 9.73 6.59 -1.96
N VAL A 206 10.21 6.10 -0.84
CA VAL A 206 9.33 5.51 0.19
C VAL A 206 8.67 6.62 1.00
N LYS A 207 7.35 6.56 1.13
CA LYS A 207 6.55 7.62 1.73
C LYS A 207 5.41 7.06 2.61
N HIS A 208 4.89 7.87 3.56
CA HIS A 208 5.36 9.20 3.99
C HIS A 208 5.98 9.08 5.37
N PHE A 209 7.24 9.45 5.51
CA PHE A 209 8.03 9.24 6.73
C PHE A 209 7.80 10.34 7.77
N ALA A 210 7.00 10.11 8.91
CA ALA A 210 6.43 8.83 9.24
C ALA A 210 5.09 8.97 9.98
N ALA A 211 4.41 7.83 10.12
CA ALA A 211 3.19 7.68 10.92
C ALA A 211 1.93 8.38 10.37
N TYR A 212 1.93 8.81 9.12
CA TYR A 212 0.84 9.58 8.50
C TYR A 212 -0.52 8.85 8.50
N GLY A 213 -0.52 7.52 8.37
CA GLY A 213 -1.75 6.72 8.43
C GLY A 213 -2.41 6.63 9.81
N ALA A 214 -1.83 7.27 10.84
CA ALA A 214 -2.39 7.39 12.18
C ALA A 214 -3.00 8.77 12.46
N ALA A 215 -3.27 9.59 11.43
CA ALA A 215 -3.88 10.90 11.57
C ALA A 215 -5.19 10.84 12.36
N GLU A 216 -5.37 11.73 13.33
CA GLU A 216 -6.52 11.72 14.24
C GLU A 216 -7.87 11.74 13.53
N GLY A 217 -8.71 10.76 13.85
CA GLY A 217 -10.05 10.62 13.29
C GLY A 217 -10.07 10.32 11.78
N GLY A 218 -8.97 9.80 11.22
CA GLY A 218 -8.83 9.52 9.80
C GLY A 218 -8.88 10.77 8.93
N ARG A 219 -8.65 11.96 9.52
CA ARG A 219 -8.63 13.24 8.78
C ARG A 219 -7.25 13.46 8.20
N ASP A 220 -7.20 13.62 6.90
CA ASP A 220 -5.93 13.85 6.20
C ASP A 220 -5.22 15.12 6.71
N TYR A 221 -3.90 15.16 6.68
CA TYR A 221 -3.04 16.24 7.18
C TYR A 221 -3.11 16.51 8.69
N ASN A 222 -3.86 15.70 9.44
CA ASN A 222 -4.08 15.96 10.86
C ASN A 222 -2.91 15.46 11.72
N THR A 223 -2.89 15.95 12.96
CA THR A 223 -1.85 15.60 13.95
C THR A 223 -1.84 14.11 14.27
N VAL A 224 -0.67 13.62 14.66
CA VAL A 224 -0.44 12.26 15.14
C VAL A 224 0.19 12.29 16.52
N SER A 225 -0.46 11.66 17.49
CA SER A 225 0.07 11.47 18.83
C SER A 225 0.19 10.00 19.16
N MET A 226 1.40 9.54 19.46
CA MET A 226 1.64 8.15 19.87
C MET A 226 2.90 7.98 20.70
N SER A 227 2.97 6.88 21.46
CA SER A 227 4.19 6.50 22.16
C SER A 227 5.31 6.11 21.19
N GLU A 228 6.57 6.31 21.58
CA GLU A 228 7.73 5.86 20.80
C GLU A 228 7.71 4.34 20.62
N SER A 229 7.23 3.58 21.60
CA SER A 229 7.08 2.14 21.49
C SER A 229 6.10 1.74 20.37
N LEU A 230 4.93 2.39 20.26
CA LEU A 230 3.98 2.13 19.18
C LEU A 230 4.56 2.53 17.82
N LEU A 231 5.22 3.68 17.75
CA LEU A 231 5.89 4.17 16.54
C LEU A 231 6.89 3.14 16.01
N ARG A 232 7.80 2.64 16.87
CA ARG A 232 8.87 1.71 16.51
C ARG A 232 8.35 0.30 16.22
N ASN A 233 7.40 -0.20 17.01
CA ASN A 233 6.90 -1.57 16.85
C ASN A 233 5.93 -1.73 15.68
N VAL A 234 5.34 -0.65 15.17
CA VAL A 234 4.31 -0.68 14.14
C VAL A 234 4.67 0.21 12.95
N TYR A 235 4.67 1.52 13.13
CA TYR A 235 4.67 2.47 12.02
C TYR A 235 6.01 2.62 11.30
N LEU A 236 7.13 2.42 12.00
CA LEU A 236 8.47 2.50 11.40
C LEU A 236 8.93 1.21 10.71
N LYS A 237 8.34 0.07 11.02
CA LYS A 237 8.77 -1.23 10.49
C LYS A 237 8.80 -1.31 8.96
N PRO A 238 7.77 -0.86 8.21
CA PRO A 238 7.81 -0.90 6.75
C PRO A 238 8.89 0.00 6.16
N PHE A 239 9.12 1.16 6.77
CA PHE A 239 10.18 2.09 6.36
C PHE A 239 11.57 1.51 6.59
N GLU A 240 11.80 0.89 7.75
CA GLU A 240 13.06 0.22 8.05
C GLU A 240 13.35 -0.92 7.06
N ALA A 241 12.33 -1.72 6.74
CA ALA A 241 12.45 -2.80 5.76
C ALA A 241 12.80 -2.27 4.36
N ALA A 242 12.17 -1.18 3.93
CA ALA A 242 12.45 -0.52 2.65
C ALA A 242 13.85 0.11 2.63
N ALA A 243 14.30 0.73 3.72
CA ALA A 243 15.66 1.25 3.85
C ALA A 243 16.69 0.12 3.71
N LYS A 244 16.50 -1.01 4.40
CA LYS A 244 17.34 -2.21 4.29
C LYS A 244 17.32 -2.84 2.89
N ALA A 245 16.22 -2.69 2.15
CA ALA A 245 16.11 -3.11 0.76
C ALA A 245 16.80 -2.18 -0.24
N GLY A 246 17.39 -1.06 0.24
CA GLY A 246 18.13 -0.11 -0.59
C GLY A 246 17.25 0.92 -1.31
N ALA A 247 16.10 1.29 -0.74
CA ALA A 247 15.28 2.39 -1.26
C ALA A 247 16.15 3.65 -1.47
N ALA A 248 16.07 4.25 -2.66
CA ALA A 248 16.93 5.36 -3.03
C ALA A 248 16.61 6.64 -2.27
N THR A 249 15.33 6.92 -2.04
CA THR A 249 14.88 8.14 -1.41
C THR A 249 13.73 7.88 -0.45
N PHE A 250 13.57 8.81 0.51
CA PHE A 250 12.42 8.88 1.42
C PHE A 250 11.74 10.22 1.25
N MET A 251 10.44 10.27 1.52
CA MET A 251 9.67 11.51 1.56
C MET A 251 9.14 11.74 2.97
N SER A 252 9.41 12.91 3.56
CA SER A 252 8.84 13.29 4.85
C SER A 252 7.35 13.56 4.71
N SER A 253 6.57 13.18 5.74
CA SER A 253 5.11 13.33 5.71
C SER A 253 4.64 14.77 6.01
N PHE A 254 3.36 15.03 5.74
CA PHE A 254 2.71 16.31 6.04
C PHE A 254 2.42 16.54 7.52
N ASN A 255 2.04 15.45 8.24
CA ASN A 255 1.59 15.54 9.62
C ASN A 255 2.70 15.95 10.60
N ASP A 256 2.31 16.49 11.71
CA ASP A 256 3.16 16.51 12.91
C ASP A 256 3.07 15.18 13.66
N LEU A 257 4.18 14.79 14.24
CA LEU A 257 4.28 13.66 15.17
C LEU A 257 4.61 14.20 16.56
N ASN A 258 3.68 14.03 17.51
CA ASN A 258 3.81 14.53 18.87
C ASN A 258 4.14 16.04 18.91
N GLY A 259 3.49 16.84 18.04
CA GLY A 259 3.64 18.28 17.95
C GLY A 259 4.83 18.78 17.12
N VAL A 260 5.59 17.89 16.46
CA VAL A 260 6.73 18.28 15.62
C VAL A 260 6.46 17.84 14.16
N PRO A 261 6.27 18.77 13.20
CA PRO A 261 6.09 18.46 11.78
C PRO A 261 7.22 17.58 11.24
N ALA A 262 6.87 16.53 10.48
CA ALA A 262 7.84 15.53 10.04
C ALA A 262 9.02 16.14 9.26
N SER A 263 8.77 17.15 8.41
CA SER A 263 9.81 17.87 7.64
C SER A 263 10.80 18.66 8.53
N GLY A 264 10.43 18.95 9.78
CA GLY A 264 11.28 19.60 10.80
C GLY A 264 11.69 18.69 11.96
N ASN A 265 11.44 17.38 11.85
CA ASN A 265 11.57 16.44 12.96
C ASN A 265 12.97 15.78 13.00
N THR A 266 13.86 16.34 13.83
CA THR A 266 15.23 15.83 14.03
C THR A 266 15.24 14.39 14.56
N PHE A 267 14.26 13.99 15.37
CA PHE A 267 14.18 12.62 15.87
C PHE A 267 13.96 11.64 14.73
N LEU A 268 13.04 11.93 13.80
CA LEU A 268 12.79 11.07 12.64
C LEU A 268 13.96 11.09 11.65
N LEU A 269 14.36 12.30 11.20
CA LEU A 269 15.25 12.47 10.06
C LEU A 269 16.73 12.21 10.40
N LYS A 270 17.17 12.55 11.63
CA LYS A 270 18.56 12.32 12.07
C LYS A 270 18.69 11.09 12.94
N LYS A 271 18.03 11.06 14.10
CA LYS A 271 18.24 9.98 15.07
C LYS A 271 17.83 8.63 14.47
N ILE A 272 16.59 8.48 14.01
CA ILE A 272 16.11 7.20 13.46
C ILE A 272 16.79 6.90 12.13
N LEU A 273 16.62 7.77 11.13
CA LEU A 273 16.99 7.45 9.75
C LEU A 273 18.51 7.41 9.56
N ARG A 274 19.25 8.43 10.06
CA ARG A 274 20.69 8.55 9.83
C ARG A 274 21.54 7.85 10.88
N GLU A 275 21.22 8.02 12.15
CA GLU A 275 22.07 7.51 13.24
C GLU A 275 21.82 6.04 13.55
N GLU A 276 20.55 5.61 13.61
CA GLU A 276 20.18 4.24 13.92
C GLU A 276 20.23 3.34 12.67
N TRP A 277 19.50 3.72 11.60
CA TRP A 277 19.41 2.90 10.38
C TRP A 277 20.57 3.08 9.41
N LYS A 278 21.46 4.08 9.62
CA LYS A 278 22.58 4.39 8.74
C LYS A 278 22.16 4.59 7.27
N TYR A 279 20.98 5.09 7.05
CA TYR A 279 20.45 5.33 5.72
C TYR A 279 21.27 6.37 4.97
N ASP A 280 21.71 6.08 3.76
CA ASP A 280 22.65 6.87 2.95
C ASP A 280 22.06 7.45 1.66
N GLY A 281 20.73 7.25 1.41
CA GLY A 281 19.98 7.96 0.39
C GLY A 281 19.63 9.41 0.80
N PHE A 282 18.82 10.12 0.04
CA PHE A 282 18.36 11.45 0.44
C PHE A 282 16.89 11.48 0.85
N VAL A 283 16.52 12.50 1.63
CA VAL A 283 15.13 12.75 2.03
C VAL A 283 14.63 13.99 1.31
N VAL A 284 13.50 13.85 0.60
CA VAL A 284 12.74 14.97 0.02
C VAL A 284 11.53 15.28 0.90
N SER A 285 11.11 16.55 0.97
CA SER A 285 9.82 16.91 1.58
C SER A 285 8.66 16.43 0.73
N ASP A 286 7.49 16.29 1.29
CA ASP A 286 6.26 16.26 0.52
C ASP A 286 5.95 17.67 -0.06
N TRP A 287 4.92 17.77 -0.89
CA TRP A 287 4.54 19.00 -1.60
C TRP A 287 4.31 20.16 -0.62
N ASN A 288 5.16 21.16 -0.67
CA ASN A 288 5.17 22.32 0.24
C ASN A 288 5.33 22.00 1.74
N SER A 289 5.51 20.76 2.15
CA SER A 289 5.49 20.40 3.59
C SER A 289 6.59 21.08 4.43
N ALA A 290 7.64 21.60 3.81
CA ALA A 290 8.63 22.43 4.51
C ALA A 290 8.03 23.79 4.91
N THR A 291 7.32 24.48 4.03
CA THR A 291 6.66 25.78 4.34
C THR A 291 5.37 25.60 5.14
N GLU A 292 4.73 24.44 5.06
CA GLU A 292 3.55 24.12 5.89
C GLU A 292 3.85 24.05 7.39
N MET A 293 5.12 24.02 7.79
CA MET A 293 5.50 24.24 9.20
C MET A 293 5.06 25.62 9.73
N ILE A 294 4.76 26.59 8.84
CA ILE A 294 4.24 27.90 9.24
C ILE A 294 2.79 27.81 9.71
N PRO A 295 1.82 27.28 8.93
CA PRO A 295 0.45 27.07 9.42
C PRO A 295 0.37 26.06 10.56
N HIS A 296 1.32 25.12 10.72
CA HIS A 296 1.43 24.29 11.92
C HIS A 296 1.78 25.13 13.19
N GLY A 297 2.18 26.40 13.04
CA GLY A 297 2.66 27.21 14.15
C GLY A 297 4.03 26.78 14.66
N PHE A 298 4.75 25.95 13.90
CA PHE A 298 6.07 25.45 14.25
C PHE A 298 7.19 26.35 13.70
N ALA A 299 7.02 26.94 12.53
CA ALA A 299 7.93 27.94 11.97
C ALA A 299 7.27 29.32 11.92
N ALA A 300 8.07 30.37 12.18
CA ALA A 300 7.57 31.75 12.21
C ALA A 300 7.34 32.32 10.79
N ASP A 301 8.20 31.95 9.85
CA ASP A 301 8.21 32.42 8.46
C ASP A 301 8.98 31.42 7.57
N GLU A 302 9.07 31.67 6.26
CA GLU A 302 9.79 30.82 5.31
C GLU A 302 11.28 30.64 5.67
N LYS A 303 11.93 31.65 6.21
CA LYS A 303 13.33 31.58 6.62
C LYS A 303 13.51 30.66 7.82
N ASP A 304 12.60 30.71 8.78
CA ASP A 304 12.60 29.79 9.93
C ASP A 304 12.25 28.38 9.50
N ALA A 305 11.31 28.21 8.55
CA ALA A 305 11.00 26.93 7.93
C ALA A 305 12.23 26.30 7.23
N ALA A 306 12.96 27.08 6.43
CA ALA A 306 14.21 26.64 5.80
C ALA A 306 15.27 26.26 6.83
N PHE A 307 15.41 27.04 7.89
CA PHE A 307 16.34 26.75 8.98
C PHE A 307 16.00 25.45 9.69
N LYS A 308 14.73 25.27 10.09
CA LYS A 308 14.26 24.10 10.84
C LYS A 308 14.33 22.81 10.02
N SER A 309 13.89 22.82 8.76
CA SER A 309 13.93 21.65 7.88
C SER A 309 15.37 21.24 7.55
N ALA A 310 16.24 22.15 7.14
CA ALA A 310 17.65 21.86 6.91
C ALA A 310 18.34 21.37 8.19
N SER A 311 18.07 22.01 9.34
CA SER A 311 18.61 21.58 10.63
C SER A 311 18.12 20.21 11.06
N ALA A 312 16.90 19.83 10.70
CA ALA A 312 16.37 18.50 10.99
C ALA A 312 16.95 17.37 10.11
N GLY A 313 17.57 17.70 8.98
CA GLY A 313 18.17 16.71 8.08
C GLY A 313 17.36 16.43 6.82
N LEU A 314 16.47 17.33 6.41
CA LEU A 314 15.81 17.30 5.12
C LEU A 314 16.81 17.72 4.03
N ASP A 315 17.08 16.84 3.05
CA ASP A 315 18.07 17.08 2.01
C ASP A 315 17.53 17.91 0.83
N MET A 316 16.25 17.74 0.49
CA MET A 316 15.62 18.39 -0.66
C MET A 316 14.21 18.86 -0.30
N GLU A 317 13.86 20.09 -0.67
CA GLU A 317 12.47 20.55 -0.61
C GLU A 317 11.73 20.30 -1.92
N MET A 318 10.44 19.97 -1.83
CA MET A 318 9.54 19.87 -2.97
C MET A 318 8.67 21.11 -3.07
N THR A 319 8.92 21.94 -4.09
CA THR A 319 8.13 23.13 -4.50
C THR A 319 8.06 24.31 -3.51
N SER A 320 8.49 24.14 -2.26
CA SER A 320 8.41 25.17 -1.19
C SER A 320 9.20 26.46 -1.49
N LEU A 321 10.30 26.40 -2.23
CA LEU A 321 11.22 27.52 -2.53
C LEU A 321 11.91 28.14 -1.30
N SER A 322 11.69 27.62 -0.09
CA SER A 322 12.28 28.18 1.13
C SER A 322 13.80 28.03 1.15
N TYR A 323 14.32 26.93 0.62
CA TYR A 323 15.77 26.73 0.46
C TYR A 323 16.38 27.70 -0.57
N ALA A 324 15.74 27.82 -1.73
CA ALA A 324 16.18 28.73 -2.80
C ALA A 324 16.25 30.19 -2.30
N ASN A 325 15.25 30.60 -1.50
CA ASN A 325 15.10 31.97 -1.03
C ASN A 325 15.99 32.30 0.19
N HIS A 326 16.27 31.34 1.07
CA HIS A 326 16.78 31.66 2.40
C HIS A 326 18.07 30.92 2.81
N LEU A 327 18.43 29.75 2.25
CA LEU A 327 19.63 29.02 2.72
C LEU A 327 20.93 29.82 2.58
N LYS A 328 21.09 30.61 1.49
CA LYS A 328 22.27 31.45 1.30
C LYS A 328 22.45 32.45 2.44
N ASN A 329 21.36 33.09 2.84
CA ASN A 329 21.37 34.05 3.96
C ASN A 329 21.62 33.35 5.29
N LEU A 330 21.03 32.17 5.53
CA LEU A 330 21.24 31.37 6.74
C LEU A 330 22.69 30.91 6.87
N ILE A 331 23.37 30.62 5.76
CA ILE A 331 24.79 30.29 5.75
C ILE A 331 25.64 31.51 6.05
N ALA A 332 25.36 32.67 5.43
CA ALA A 332 26.03 33.91 5.71
C ALA A 332 25.91 34.34 7.19
N GLU A 333 24.74 34.09 7.79
CA GLU A 333 24.46 34.31 9.22
C GLU A 333 25.06 33.21 10.14
N LYS A 334 25.70 32.19 9.59
CA LYS A 334 26.29 31.03 10.31
C LYS A 334 25.26 30.20 11.10
N LYS A 335 23.95 30.27 10.75
CA LYS A 335 22.89 29.44 11.32
C LYS A 335 22.91 28.04 10.71
N ILE A 336 23.22 27.93 9.43
CA ILE A 336 23.51 26.67 8.72
C ILE A 336 24.96 26.72 8.28
N SER A 337 25.70 25.65 8.48
CA SER A 337 27.09 25.56 8.01
C SER A 337 27.13 25.17 6.53
N GLU A 338 28.15 25.65 5.79
CA GLU A 338 28.38 25.20 4.40
C GLU A 338 28.58 23.69 4.34
N LYS A 339 29.25 23.09 5.35
CA LYS A 339 29.39 21.65 5.46
C LYS A 339 28.03 20.92 5.50
N GLN A 340 27.04 21.48 6.17
CA GLN A 340 25.70 20.86 6.22
C GLN A 340 25.03 20.90 4.82
N LEU A 341 25.17 21.98 4.08
CA LEU A 341 24.72 22.04 2.69
C LEU A 341 25.51 21.05 1.81
N ASP A 342 26.80 20.89 2.02
CA ASP A 342 27.63 19.90 1.32
C ASP A 342 27.16 18.46 1.59
N ASP A 343 26.79 18.15 2.83
CA ASP A 343 26.27 16.84 3.23
C ASP A 343 24.91 16.55 2.55
N MET A 344 23.99 17.54 2.47
CA MET A 344 22.71 17.43 1.72
C MET A 344 22.99 17.14 0.23
N VAL A 345 23.84 17.92 -0.41
CA VAL A 345 24.20 17.75 -1.83
C VAL A 345 24.90 16.41 -2.07
N ARG A 346 25.74 15.97 -1.14
CA ARG A 346 26.40 14.66 -1.19
C ARG A 346 25.39 13.51 -1.26
N ASN A 347 24.37 13.53 -0.42
CA ASN A 347 23.31 12.51 -0.41
C ASN A 347 22.58 12.48 -1.76
N ILE A 348 22.25 13.64 -2.31
CA ILE A 348 21.57 13.77 -3.62
C ILE A 348 22.47 13.26 -4.76
N LEU A 349 23.72 13.69 -4.82
CA LEU A 349 24.67 13.28 -5.86
C LEU A 349 24.96 11.78 -5.79
N ARG A 350 25.05 11.19 -4.59
CA ARG A 350 25.24 9.75 -4.40
C ARG A 350 24.12 8.96 -5.08
N ILE A 351 22.88 9.38 -4.91
CA ILE A 351 21.72 8.74 -5.55
C ILE A 351 21.73 8.95 -7.06
N LYS A 352 22.10 10.13 -7.54
CA LYS A 352 22.30 10.37 -8.99
C LYS A 352 23.36 9.44 -9.61
N PHE A 353 24.47 9.20 -8.91
CA PHE A 353 25.47 8.23 -9.37
C PHE A 353 24.92 6.80 -9.35
N ARG A 354 24.20 6.39 -8.29
CA ARG A 354 23.56 5.07 -8.21
C ARG A 354 22.52 4.85 -9.31
N ALA A 355 21.78 5.90 -9.67
CA ALA A 355 20.82 5.86 -10.78
C ALA A 355 21.49 5.81 -12.17
N GLY A 356 22.82 5.93 -12.24
CA GLY A 356 23.55 5.91 -13.51
C GLY A 356 23.26 7.11 -14.42
N VAL A 357 22.64 8.19 -13.89
CA VAL A 357 22.26 9.34 -14.74
C VAL A 357 23.46 10.12 -15.25
N PHE A 358 24.65 10.00 -14.63
CA PHE A 358 25.89 10.58 -15.15
C PHE A 358 26.41 9.83 -16.37
N GLU A 359 26.26 8.49 -16.39
CA GLU A 359 26.69 7.61 -17.48
C GLU A 359 25.63 7.50 -18.59
N ASN A 360 24.36 7.65 -18.24
CA ASN A 360 23.21 7.54 -19.15
C ASN A 360 22.19 8.67 -18.96
N PRO A 361 22.56 9.93 -19.20
CA PRO A 361 21.66 11.06 -18.96
C PRO A 361 20.46 11.13 -19.94
N TYR A 362 20.57 10.50 -21.11
CA TYR A 362 19.60 10.61 -22.21
C TYR A 362 18.68 9.38 -22.35
N PHE A 363 18.52 8.57 -21.30
CA PHE A 363 17.61 7.43 -21.26
C PHE A 363 17.84 6.43 -22.42
N LYS A 364 19.04 5.88 -22.47
CA LYS A 364 19.42 4.89 -23.47
C LYS A 364 18.42 3.74 -23.53
N ASP A 365 18.12 3.27 -24.75
CA ASP A 365 17.26 2.11 -25.00
C ASP A 365 15.78 2.29 -24.54
N ARG A 366 15.32 3.50 -24.24
CA ARG A 366 13.97 3.76 -23.73
C ARG A 366 12.85 3.28 -24.66
N GLU A 367 13.10 3.27 -25.96
CA GLU A 367 12.17 2.80 -27.01
C GLU A 367 11.92 1.29 -26.98
N LYS A 368 12.71 0.52 -26.24
CA LYS A 368 12.48 -0.91 -26.03
C LYS A 368 11.30 -1.18 -25.08
N PHE A 369 10.87 -0.20 -24.30
CA PHE A 369 9.81 -0.31 -23.31
C PHE A 369 8.52 0.32 -23.84
N SER A 370 7.63 -0.53 -24.40
CA SER A 370 6.34 -0.08 -24.92
C SER A 370 5.26 0.01 -23.86
N LEU A 371 4.42 1.04 -23.98
CA LEU A 371 3.26 1.23 -23.11
C LEU A 371 2.16 0.22 -23.43
N LEU A 372 1.38 -0.20 -22.42
CA LEU A 372 0.19 -1.07 -22.59
C LEU A 372 0.48 -2.34 -23.41
N ASN A 373 1.69 -2.89 -23.31
CA ASN A 373 2.01 -4.12 -24.04
C ASN A 373 1.24 -5.33 -23.49
N ALA A 374 1.24 -6.43 -24.24
CA ALA A 374 0.46 -7.63 -23.91
C ALA A 374 0.79 -8.20 -22.50
N ASP A 375 2.07 -8.20 -22.09
CA ASP A 375 2.47 -8.66 -20.76
C ASP A 375 1.94 -7.72 -19.67
N ALA A 376 1.99 -6.40 -19.87
CA ALA A 376 1.46 -5.41 -18.96
C ALA A 376 -0.05 -5.56 -18.76
N LEU A 377 -0.81 -5.71 -19.84
CA LEU A 377 -2.26 -5.91 -19.79
C LEU A 377 -2.62 -7.27 -19.14
N GLN A 378 -1.90 -8.34 -19.47
CA GLN A 378 -2.12 -9.65 -18.84
C GLN A 378 -1.76 -9.61 -17.35
N THR A 379 -0.69 -8.93 -16.98
CA THR A 379 -0.32 -8.74 -15.58
C THR A 379 -1.36 -7.90 -14.82
N SER A 380 -1.91 -6.84 -15.44
CA SER A 380 -3.01 -6.05 -14.87
C SER A 380 -4.26 -6.90 -14.63
N ARG A 381 -4.64 -7.78 -15.60
CA ARG A 381 -5.77 -8.72 -15.44
C ARG A 381 -5.52 -9.70 -14.29
N THR A 382 -4.32 -10.27 -14.21
CA THR A 382 -3.94 -11.20 -13.15
C THR A 382 -3.94 -10.51 -11.78
N ALA A 383 -3.38 -9.31 -11.71
CA ALA A 383 -3.34 -8.51 -10.47
C ALA A 383 -4.76 -8.17 -9.99
N ALA A 384 -5.63 -7.71 -10.89
CA ALA A 384 -7.02 -7.41 -10.56
C ALA A 384 -7.79 -8.66 -10.07
N GLY A 385 -7.58 -9.82 -10.70
CA GLY A 385 -8.21 -11.08 -10.26
C GLY A 385 -7.73 -11.54 -8.89
N LYS A 386 -6.40 -11.53 -8.64
CA LYS A 386 -5.82 -11.92 -7.35
C LYS A 386 -6.13 -10.92 -6.21
N SER A 387 -6.44 -9.68 -6.54
CA SER A 387 -6.83 -8.64 -5.58
C SER A 387 -8.29 -8.76 -5.14
N CYS A 388 -9.15 -9.39 -5.94
CA CYS A 388 -10.56 -9.58 -5.57
C CYS A 388 -10.70 -10.48 -4.36
N VAL A 389 -11.45 -10.02 -3.34
CA VAL A 389 -11.72 -10.79 -2.13
C VAL A 389 -13.18 -11.22 -2.11
N LEU A 390 -13.43 -12.52 -2.11
CA LEU A 390 -14.78 -13.07 -1.93
C LEU A 390 -15.13 -13.03 -0.43
N LEU A 391 -16.08 -12.18 -0.06
CA LEU A 391 -16.47 -11.96 1.34
C LEU A 391 -17.73 -12.72 1.76
N LYS A 392 -18.59 -13.04 0.81
CA LYS A 392 -19.83 -13.80 1.05
C LYS A 392 -20.19 -14.62 -0.19
N ASN A 393 -20.67 -15.88 0.00
CA ASN A 393 -21.12 -16.74 -1.10
C ASN A 393 -22.14 -17.77 -0.59
N GLU A 394 -23.37 -17.32 -0.30
CA GLU A 394 -24.45 -18.16 0.20
C GLU A 394 -24.90 -19.17 -0.86
N ASN A 395 -25.11 -20.39 -0.44
CA ASN A 395 -25.58 -21.51 -1.26
C ASN A 395 -24.74 -21.71 -2.54
N GLN A 396 -23.46 -21.35 -2.51
CA GLN A 396 -22.56 -21.44 -3.67
C GLN A 396 -23.13 -20.70 -4.89
N MET A 397 -23.69 -19.48 -4.65
CA MET A 397 -24.25 -18.62 -5.68
C MET A 397 -23.24 -18.33 -6.79
N LEU A 398 -22.00 -18.15 -6.43
CA LEU A 398 -20.85 -18.05 -7.33
C LEU A 398 -20.05 -19.36 -7.36
N PRO A 399 -19.47 -19.74 -8.50
CA PRO A 399 -19.46 -19.04 -9.79
C PRO A 399 -20.76 -19.20 -10.56
N LEU A 400 -21.06 -18.22 -11.43
CA LEU A 400 -22.20 -18.22 -12.33
C LEU A 400 -22.02 -19.21 -13.48
N LYS A 401 -23.14 -19.61 -14.09
CA LYS A 401 -23.15 -20.39 -15.33
C LYS A 401 -23.23 -19.44 -16.54
N SER A 402 -22.46 -19.68 -17.58
CA SER A 402 -22.38 -18.81 -18.76
C SER A 402 -23.68 -18.69 -19.56
N ASN A 403 -24.65 -19.58 -19.35
CA ASN A 403 -25.97 -19.57 -20.02
C ASN A 403 -27.07 -18.85 -19.22
N GLN A 404 -26.75 -18.30 -18.04
CA GLN A 404 -27.71 -17.53 -17.24
C GLN A 404 -27.97 -16.16 -17.87
N LYS A 405 -29.18 -15.65 -17.67
CA LYS A 405 -29.54 -14.27 -17.93
C LYS A 405 -29.16 -13.42 -16.73
N ILE A 406 -28.35 -12.40 -16.93
CA ILE A 406 -27.84 -11.54 -15.87
C ILE A 406 -28.35 -10.12 -16.03
N ALA A 407 -28.77 -9.50 -14.93
CA ALA A 407 -28.98 -8.06 -14.88
C ALA A 407 -27.72 -7.39 -14.32
N VAL A 408 -27.10 -6.55 -15.10
CA VAL A 408 -25.94 -5.74 -14.69
C VAL A 408 -26.47 -4.37 -14.27
N ILE A 409 -26.48 -4.12 -12.98
CA ILE A 409 -27.06 -2.91 -12.39
C ILE A 409 -25.97 -2.17 -11.60
N GLY A 410 -26.12 -0.86 -11.52
CA GLY A 410 -25.28 -0.03 -10.64
C GLY A 410 -24.42 1.00 -11.41
N PRO A 411 -24.08 2.10 -10.73
CA PRO A 411 -23.40 3.23 -11.34
C PRO A 411 -21.95 2.93 -11.71
N LEU A 412 -21.35 1.86 -11.15
CA LEU A 412 -19.95 1.49 -11.40
C LEU A 412 -19.79 0.35 -12.42
N ALA A 413 -20.90 -0.18 -12.97
CA ALA A 413 -20.85 -1.27 -13.96
C ALA A 413 -20.15 -0.88 -15.27
N ASP A 414 -20.30 0.40 -15.70
CA ASP A 414 -19.72 0.94 -16.93
C ASP A 414 -18.92 2.23 -16.69
N ALA A 415 -18.26 2.32 -15.56
CA ALA A 415 -17.52 3.51 -15.13
C ALA A 415 -16.01 3.35 -15.39
N SER A 416 -15.60 3.45 -16.66
CA SER A 416 -14.22 3.20 -17.13
C SER A 416 -13.14 4.06 -16.44
N ARG A 417 -13.49 5.27 -15.96
CA ARG A 417 -12.60 6.13 -15.18
C ARG A 417 -12.51 5.67 -13.73
N GLU A 418 -13.65 5.37 -13.10
CA GLU A 418 -13.71 5.13 -11.65
C GLU A 418 -13.02 3.84 -11.24
N GLN A 419 -13.06 2.82 -12.10
CA GLN A 419 -12.35 1.56 -11.86
C GLN A 419 -10.82 1.70 -11.80
N LEU A 420 -10.27 2.79 -12.34
CA LEU A 420 -8.83 3.06 -12.29
C LEU A 420 -8.36 3.49 -10.89
N GLY A 421 -9.24 4.08 -10.08
CA GLY A 421 -8.91 4.54 -8.73
C GLY A 421 -8.24 5.91 -8.69
N THR A 422 -7.68 6.25 -7.52
CA THR A 422 -6.97 7.51 -7.27
C THR A 422 -5.54 7.51 -7.85
N TRP A 423 -4.94 8.68 -8.03
CA TRP A 423 -3.54 8.89 -8.44
C TRP A 423 -3.14 8.19 -9.75
N ILE A 424 -3.94 8.38 -10.81
CA ILE A 424 -3.73 7.78 -12.13
C ILE A 424 -3.21 8.77 -13.18
N PHE A 425 -2.44 9.72 -12.84
CA PHE A 425 -2.02 10.89 -13.65
C PHE A 425 -1.87 10.64 -15.16
N ASP A 426 -1.30 9.51 -15.58
CA ASP A 426 -0.98 9.17 -16.97
C ASP A 426 -1.86 8.04 -17.53
N GLY A 427 -2.65 7.37 -16.67
CA GLY A 427 -3.69 6.42 -17.06
C GLY A 427 -4.85 7.10 -17.77
N LYS A 428 -5.48 6.42 -18.73
CA LYS A 428 -6.63 6.95 -19.47
C LYS A 428 -7.79 5.97 -19.41
N LYS A 429 -9.01 6.50 -19.25
CA LYS A 429 -10.24 5.71 -19.23
C LYS A 429 -10.48 4.93 -20.53
N GLU A 430 -9.98 5.46 -21.66
CA GLU A 430 -10.09 4.84 -22.98
C GLU A 430 -9.27 3.54 -23.10
N ASP A 431 -8.25 3.37 -22.25
CA ASP A 431 -7.40 2.17 -22.22
C ASP A 431 -7.99 1.06 -21.34
N SER A 432 -9.10 1.33 -20.64
CA SER A 432 -9.69 0.42 -19.66
C SER A 432 -10.91 -0.33 -20.21
N GLN A 433 -11.09 -1.57 -19.74
CA GLN A 433 -12.25 -2.39 -20.07
C GLN A 433 -13.21 -2.46 -18.87
N THR A 434 -14.46 -2.04 -19.08
CA THR A 434 -15.47 -2.04 -18.02
C THR A 434 -16.05 -3.43 -17.73
N PRO A 435 -16.57 -3.65 -16.51
CA PRO A 435 -17.29 -4.88 -16.16
C PRO A 435 -18.47 -5.17 -17.11
N LEU A 436 -19.28 -4.18 -17.43
CA LEU A 436 -20.39 -4.34 -18.36
C LEU A 436 -19.93 -4.89 -19.71
N LYS A 437 -18.90 -4.29 -20.31
CA LYS A 437 -18.40 -4.73 -21.62
C LYS A 437 -17.82 -6.15 -21.59
N ALA A 438 -17.08 -6.47 -20.53
CA ALA A 438 -16.54 -7.80 -20.34
C ALA A 438 -17.64 -8.87 -20.16
N LEU A 439 -18.68 -8.56 -19.39
CA LEU A 439 -19.82 -9.46 -19.17
C LEU A 439 -20.64 -9.65 -20.45
N GLN A 440 -20.87 -8.60 -21.23
CA GLN A 440 -21.50 -8.73 -22.56
C GLN A 440 -20.74 -9.68 -23.48
N ASN A 441 -19.40 -9.58 -23.47
CA ASN A 441 -18.56 -10.49 -24.25
C ASN A 441 -18.64 -11.94 -23.75
N SER A 442 -18.76 -12.15 -22.44
CA SER A 442 -18.73 -13.49 -21.83
C SER A 442 -20.08 -14.22 -21.84
N PHE A 443 -21.19 -13.50 -21.63
CA PHE A 443 -22.54 -14.07 -21.58
C PHE A 443 -23.31 -13.93 -22.90
N GLY A 444 -22.81 -13.08 -23.83
CA GLY A 444 -23.52 -12.63 -25.01
C GLY A 444 -24.51 -11.51 -24.74
N GLU A 445 -24.57 -10.53 -25.63
CA GLU A 445 -25.34 -9.28 -25.42
C GLU A 445 -26.85 -9.56 -25.12
N ASN A 446 -27.45 -10.60 -25.69
CA ASN A 446 -28.84 -10.95 -25.46
C ASN A 446 -29.15 -11.50 -24.05
N ASN A 447 -28.13 -11.92 -23.32
CA ASN A 447 -28.27 -12.44 -21.95
C ASN A 447 -27.90 -11.40 -20.88
N VAL A 448 -27.50 -10.18 -21.26
CA VAL A 448 -27.09 -9.11 -20.36
C VAL A 448 -28.10 -7.97 -20.42
N TYR A 449 -28.83 -7.78 -19.34
CA TYR A 449 -29.78 -6.69 -19.16
C TYR A 449 -29.13 -5.60 -18.35
N TYR A 450 -28.96 -4.40 -18.91
CA TYR A 450 -28.23 -3.32 -18.26
C TYR A 450 -29.10 -2.15 -17.89
N ALA A 451 -28.93 -1.66 -16.68
CA ALA A 451 -29.40 -0.35 -16.25
C ALA A 451 -28.48 0.22 -15.17
N ALA A 452 -28.02 1.47 -15.30
CA ALA A 452 -27.21 2.10 -14.28
C ALA A 452 -27.96 2.26 -12.95
N GLY A 453 -29.28 2.47 -12.97
CA GLY A 453 -30.12 2.68 -11.78
C GLY A 453 -29.86 4.01 -11.05
N LEU A 454 -28.61 4.44 -11.02
CA LEU A 454 -28.11 5.70 -10.47
C LEU A 454 -27.14 6.33 -11.45
N SER A 455 -27.16 7.65 -11.63
CA SER A 455 -26.26 8.36 -12.57
C SER A 455 -24.80 8.30 -12.15
N HIS A 456 -24.52 8.21 -10.86
CA HIS A 456 -23.19 8.07 -10.24
C HIS A 456 -23.35 7.57 -8.79
N SER A 457 -22.26 7.18 -8.14
CA SER A 457 -22.32 6.53 -6.82
C SER A 457 -22.98 7.37 -5.73
N ARG A 458 -22.89 8.69 -5.82
CA ARG A 458 -23.43 9.68 -4.86
C ARG A 458 -24.83 10.20 -5.21
N SER A 459 -25.47 9.69 -6.28
CA SER A 459 -26.76 10.18 -6.73
C SER A 459 -27.84 10.07 -5.64
N LEU A 460 -28.63 11.14 -5.49
CA LEU A 460 -29.79 11.22 -4.62
C LEU A 460 -31.12 11.14 -5.41
N SER A 461 -31.09 10.82 -6.71
CA SER A 461 -32.26 10.66 -7.57
C SER A 461 -32.66 9.19 -7.69
N GLU A 462 -33.94 8.91 -7.60
CA GLU A 462 -34.53 7.58 -7.81
C GLU A 462 -34.98 7.38 -9.27
N GLU A 463 -34.75 8.33 -10.15
CA GLU A 463 -35.28 8.35 -11.53
C GLU A 463 -34.92 7.08 -12.32
N GLY A 464 -33.74 6.49 -12.07
CA GLY A 464 -33.28 5.25 -12.72
C GLY A 464 -33.81 3.95 -12.09
N PHE A 465 -34.48 3.98 -10.93
CA PHE A 465 -34.86 2.77 -10.19
C PHE A 465 -35.86 1.89 -10.96
N ALA A 466 -36.88 2.50 -11.55
CA ALA A 466 -37.88 1.75 -12.33
C ALA A 466 -37.23 1.00 -13.51
N SER A 467 -36.26 1.61 -14.18
CA SER A 467 -35.51 0.96 -15.25
C SER A 467 -34.67 -0.20 -14.71
N ALA A 468 -33.98 -0.01 -13.59
CA ALA A 468 -33.16 -1.06 -12.97
C ALA A 468 -34.03 -2.27 -12.53
N ILE A 469 -35.17 -2.04 -11.92
CA ILE A 469 -36.10 -3.10 -11.50
C ILE A 469 -36.61 -3.86 -12.74
N LYS A 470 -37.02 -3.15 -13.79
CA LYS A 470 -37.49 -3.76 -15.05
C LYS A 470 -36.44 -4.66 -15.68
N GLU A 471 -35.17 -4.26 -15.70
CA GLU A 471 -34.11 -5.11 -16.25
C GLU A 471 -33.79 -6.27 -15.31
N ALA A 472 -33.85 -6.07 -13.99
CA ALA A 472 -33.65 -7.13 -12.99
C ALA A 472 -34.72 -8.25 -13.11
N GLU A 473 -36.00 -7.91 -13.34
CA GLU A 473 -37.08 -8.90 -13.49
C GLU A 473 -36.87 -9.87 -14.64
N LYS A 474 -36.17 -9.46 -15.71
CA LYS A 474 -35.87 -10.29 -16.90
C LYS A 474 -34.76 -11.31 -16.65
N SER A 475 -34.02 -11.18 -15.57
CA SER A 475 -32.81 -11.94 -15.31
C SER A 475 -33.02 -13.11 -14.34
N ASP A 476 -32.03 -14.00 -14.29
CA ASP A 476 -31.93 -15.07 -13.29
C ASP A 476 -31.18 -14.59 -12.04
N VAL A 477 -30.29 -13.60 -12.19
CA VAL A 477 -29.42 -13.06 -11.14
C VAL A 477 -29.10 -11.59 -11.40
N ILE A 478 -29.02 -10.79 -10.36
CA ILE A 478 -28.63 -9.39 -10.38
C ILE A 478 -27.14 -9.28 -9.99
N LEU A 479 -26.33 -8.67 -10.85
CA LEU A 479 -24.97 -8.25 -10.55
C LEU A 479 -25.02 -6.75 -10.26
N PHE A 480 -24.92 -6.38 -8.99
CA PHE A 480 -24.99 -4.98 -8.56
C PHE A 480 -23.58 -4.42 -8.34
N PHE A 481 -23.17 -3.47 -9.17
CA PHE A 481 -21.88 -2.79 -9.09
C PHE A 481 -22.01 -1.50 -8.30
N ALA A 482 -21.56 -1.56 -7.04
CA ALA A 482 -21.68 -0.46 -6.08
C ALA A 482 -20.32 -0.03 -5.52
N GLY A 483 -20.33 1.03 -4.74
CA GLY A 483 -19.16 1.50 -4.01
C GLY A 483 -18.92 2.99 -4.12
N GLU A 484 -17.64 3.36 -4.22
CA GLU A 484 -17.16 4.73 -4.32
C GLU A 484 -16.61 5.04 -5.71
N GLU A 485 -16.89 6.24 -6.23
CA GLU A 485 -16.11 6.83 -7.32
C GLU A 485 -14.66 7.04 -6.85
N ALA A 486 -13.70 7.00 -7.78
CA ALA A 486 -12.27 7.19 -7.48
C ALA A 486 -11.98 8.44 -6.65
N ILE A 487 -12.72 9.53 -6.88
CA ILE A 487 -12.56 10.81 -6.16
C ILE A 487 -12.95 10.73 -4.69
N LEU A 488 -13.65 9.73 -4.22
CA LEU A 488 -14.08 9.61 -2.82
C LEU A 488 -13.02 8.99 -1.91
N SER A 489 -11.88 8.59 -2.47
CA SER A 489 -10.68 8.14 -1.74
C SER A 489 -9.44 8.85 -2.28
N GLY A 490 -8.31 8.66 -1.62
CA GLY A 490 -7.06 9.37 -1.90
C GLY A 490 -6.86 10.58 -1.00
N GLU A 491 -5.90 11.41 -1.36
CA GLU A 491 -5.46 12.57 -0.59
C GLU A 491 -6.57 13.61 -0.44
N ALA A 492 -6.71 14.15 0.77
CA ALA A 492 -7.74 15.10 1.19
C ALA A 492 -9.19 14.58 1.11
N HIS A 493 -9.41 13.27 0.83
CA HIS A 493 -10.75 12.70 0.66
C HIS A 493 -11.14 11.76 1.82
N SER A 494 -11.01 12.26 3.06
CA SER A 494 -11.48 11.57 4.26
C SER A 494 -13.02 11.60 4.34
N ARG A 495 -13.62 10.50 4.81
CA ARG A 495 -15.08 10.39 4.99
C ARG A 495 -15.42 10.04 6.42
N ALA A 496 -16.25 10.84 7.09
CA ALA A 496 -16.74 10.54 8.44
C ALA A 496 -17.73 9.38 8.45
N ASN A 497 -18.60 9.32 7.45
CA ASN A 497 -19.53 8.20 7.21
C ASN A 497 -19.01 7.40 6.01
N ILE A 498 -18.68 6.13 6.24
CA ILE A 498 -18.18 5.21 5.22
C ILE A 498 -19.19 4.15 4.79
N ASN A 499 -20.50 4.42 4.95
CA ASN A 499 -21.55 3.64 4.28
C ASN A 499 -21.50 3.86 2.77
N LEU A 500 -22.24 3.04 2.01
CA LEU A 500 -22.41 3.28 0.58
C LEU A 500 -22.97 4.69 0.35
N PRO A 501 -22.33 5.50 -0.52
CA PRO A 501 -22.79 6.86 -0.77
C PRO A 501 -24.10 6.90 -1.58
N GLY A 502 -24.83 8.01 -1.47
CA GLY A 502 -26.05 8.23 -2.24
C GLY A 502 -27.18 7.25 -1.90
N LEU A 503 -27.94 6.88 -2.91
CA LEU A 503 -29.10 5.97 -2.76
C LEU A 503 -28.79 4.51 -3.13
N GLN A 504 -27.53 4.08 -3.13
CA GLN A 504 -27.17 2.71 -3.51
C GLN A 504 -27.83 1.66 -2.59
N GLU A 505 -27.84 1.88 -1.26
CA GLU A 505 -28.51 0.97 -0.30
C GLU A 505 -30.02 0.88 -0.52
N LYS A 506 -30.66 2.02 -0.88
CA LYS A 506 -32.07 2.06 -1.21
C LYS A 506 -32.37 1.27 -2.49
N LEU A 507 -31.54 1.43 -3.53
CA LEU A 507 -31.71 0.67 -4.77
C LEU A 507 -31.56 -0.84 -4.56
N ILE A 508 -30.58 -1.28 -3.75
CA ILE A 508 -30.44 -2.70 -3.35
C ILE A 508 -31.72 -3.21 -2.68
N THR A 509 -32.30 -2.39 -1.80
CA THR A 509 -33.54 -2.75 -1.09
C THR A 509 -34.71 -2.90 -2.06
N GLU A 510 -34.81 -2.03 -3.06
CA GLU A 510 -35.84 -2.14 -4.09
C GLU A 510 -35.64 -3.36 -5.00
N LEU A 511 -34.39 -3.62 -5.38
CA LEU A 511 -34.04 -4.79 -6.20
C LEU A 511 -34.33 -6.11 -5.46
N GLN A 512 -34.12 -6.16 -4.14
CA GLN A 512 -34.47 -7.35 -3.33
C GLN A 512 -35.94 -7.74 -3.46
N LYS A 513 -36.87 -6.79 -3.64
CA LYS A 513 -38.29 -7.05 -3.81
C LYS A 513 -38.65 -7.83 -5.06
N THR A 514 -37.71 -7.89 -6.06
CA THR A 514 -37.89 -8.73 -7.25
C THR A 514 -37.77 -10.21 -6.96
N GLY A 515 -37.27 -10.60 -5.78
CA GLY A 515 -37.01 -11.99 -5.41
C GLY A 515 -35.82 -12.62 -6.12
N LYS A 516 -35.10 -11.87 -6.95
CA LYS A 516 -33.90 -12.37 -7.64
C LYS A 516 -32.70 -12.33 -6.71
N PRO A 517 -31.79 -13.33 -6.77
CA PRO A 517 -30.56 -13.30 -6.01
C PRO A 517 -29.67 -12.14 -6.46
N ILE A 518 -29.00 -11.51 -5.50
CA ILE A 518 -28.13 -10.35 -5.74
C ILE A 518 -26.67 -10.73 -5.41
N VAL A 519 -25.80 -10.54 -6.38
CA VAL A 519 -24.34 -10.55 -6.23
C VAL A 519 -23.87 -9.10 -6.19
N LEU A 520 -23.32 -8.68 -5.07
CA LEU A 520 -22.72 -7.35 -4.92
C LEU A 520 -21.24 -7.39 -5.30
N VAL A 521 -20.86 -6.61 -6.30
CA VAL A 521 -19.48 -6.32 -6.67
C VAL A 521 -19.16 -4.92 -6.15
N LEU A 522 -18.40 -4.87 -5.06
CA LEU A 522 -18.05 -3.62 -4.37
C LEU A 522 -16.74 -3.06 -4.91
N MET A 523 -16.78 -1.86 -5.45
CA MET A 523 -15.62 -1.12 -5.94
C MET A 523 -15.40 0.10 -5.05
N SER A 524 -14.29 0.14 -4.30
CA SER A 524 -14.01 1.21 -3.34
C SER A 524 -12.53 1.29 -3.02
N GLY A 525 -12.07 2.49 -2.63
CA GLY A 525 -10.72 2.72 -2.12
C GLY A 525 -10.54 2.40 -0.63
N ARG A 526 -11.60 1.93 0.06
CA ARG A 526 -11.60 1.65 1.50
C ARG A 526 -12.60 0.55 1.86
N PRO A 527 -12.49 -0.08 3.04
CA PRO A 527 -13.59 -0.83 3.63
C PRO A 527 -14.82 0.07 3.82
N ILE A 528 -15.98 -0.38 3.35
CA ILE A 528 -17.27 0.32 3.48
C ILE A 528 -18.13 -0.44 4.49
N THR A 529 -18.75 0.25 5.46
CA THR A 529 -19.71 -0.39 6.36
C THR A 529 -20.94 -0.87 5.61
N LEU A 530 -21.31 -2.15 5.81
CA LEU A 530 -22.30 -2.87 5.02
C LEU A 530 -23.49 -3.40 5.85
N GLY A 531 -23.64 -2.96 7.10
CA GLY A 531 -24.63 -3.50 8.02
C GLY A 531 -26.04 -3.62 7.43
N ALA A 532 -26.53 -2.58 6.74
CA ALA A 532 -27.85 -2.56 6.12
C ALA A 532 -27.95 -3.37 4.81
N VAL A 533 -26.83 -3.67 4.16
CA VAL A 533 -26.76 -4.27 2.81
C VAL A 533 -26.46 -5.76 2.86
N LEU A 534 -25.55 -6.17 3.72
CA LEU A 534 -25.04 -7.54 3.78
C LEU A 534 -26.13 -8.63 3.93
N PRO A 535 -27.20 -8.43 4.71
CA PRO A 535 -28.31 -9.39 4.78
C PRO A 535 -29.14 -9.52 3.48
N LYS A 536 -29.04 -8.53 2.58
CA LYS A 536 -29.87 -8.43 1.37
C LYS A 536 -29.20 -9.02 0.12
N VAL A 537 -27.92 -9.40 0.21
CA VAL A 537 -27.13 -9.92 -0.92
C VAL A 537 -26.72 -11.35 -0.67
N ASN A 538 -26.73 -12.18 -1.72
CA ASN A 538 -26.39 -13.59 -1.64
C ASN A 538 -24.88 -13.85 -1.80
N ALA A 539 -24.18 -12.98 -2.52
CA ALA A 539 -22.72 -13.00 -2.61
C ALA A 539 -22.15 -11.60 -2.61
N LEU A 540 -20.93 -11.46 -2.14
CA LEU A 540 -20.20 -10.19 -2.05
C LEU A 540 -18.74 -10.41 -2.47
N ILE A 541 -18.32 -9.64 -3.47
CA ILE A 541 -16.92 -9.54 -3.90
C ILE A 541 -16.45 -8.12 -3.65
N MET A 542 -15.35 -7.94 -2.90
CA MET A 542 -14.60 -6.70 -2.86
C MET A 542 -13.58 -6.69 -4.00
N ALA A 543 -13.79 -5.81 -4.97
CA ALA A 543 -12.92 -5.69 -6.13
C ALA A 543 -11.92 -4.52 -6.01
N TRP A 544 -12.05 -3.65 -5.01
CA TRP A 544 -11.28 -2.40 -4.83
C TRP A 544 -11.49 -1.47 -6.03
N HIS A 545 -10.46 -0.73 -6.46
CA HIS A 545 -10.38 -0.13 -7.79
C HIS A 545 -9.36 -0.96 -8.60
N PRO A 546 -9.83 -1.86 -9.51
CA PRO A 546 -8.98 -2.92 -10.06
C PRO A 546 -8.05 -2.49 -11.20
N GLY A 547 -8.17 -1.26 -11.70
CA GLY A 547 -7.31 -0.74 -12.76
C GLY A 547 -7.78 -1.04 -14.19
N THR A 548 -6.83 -1.04 -15.12
CA THR A 548 -7.07 -1.10 -16.58
C THR A 548 -7.89 -2.32 -17.01
N MET A 549 -7.59 -3.50 -16.47
CA MET A 549 -8.21 -4.77 -16.88
C MET A 549 -9.31 -5.26 -15.92
N ALA A 550 -9.93 -4.34 -15.20
CA ALA A 550 -10.99 -4.61 -14.21
C ALA A 550 -12.11 -5.51 -14.77
N GLY A 551 -12.64 -5.17 -15.93
CA GLY A 551 -13.78 -5.88 -16.52
C GLY A 551 -13.48 -7.35 -16.78
N SER A 552 -12.36 -7.65 -17.46
CA SER A 552 -11.94 -9.04 -17.71
C SER A 552 -11.71 -9.81 -16.42
N ALA A 553 -11.02 -9.23 -15.44
CA ALA A 553 -10.71 -9.89 -14.19
C ALA A 553 -11.98 -10.21 -13.37
N ILE A 554 -12.89 -9.24 -13.24
CA ILE A 554 -14.17 -9.45 -12.54
C ILE A 554 -15.03 -10.50 -13.24
N SER A 555 -15.10 -10.47 -14.59
CA SER A 555 -15.81 -11.49 -15.35
C SER A 555 -15.22 -12.90 -15.14
N ASP A 556 -13.89 -13.03 -15.10
CA ASP A 556 -13.20 -14.30 -14.82
C ASP A 556 -13.56 -14.86 -13.44
N ILE A 557 -13.61 -14.00 -12.42
CA ILE A 557 -14.03 -14.37 -11.06
C ILE A 557 -15.49 -14.82 -11.08
N LEU A 558 -16.40 -14.00 -11.63
CA LEU A 558 -17.84 -14.30 -11.63
C LEU A 558 -18.17 -15.62 -12.33
N LEU A 559 -17.44 -15.96 -13.39
CA LEU A 559 -17.58 -17.22 -14.15
C LEU A 559 -16.78 -18.41 -13.57
N GLY A 560 -15.94 -18.16 -12.55
CA GLY A 560 -15.08 -19.18 -11.95
C GLY A 560 -13.96 -19.66 -12.87
N LEU A 561 -13.56 -18.87 -13.87
CA LEU A 561 -12.35 -19.07 -14.67
C LEU A 561 -11.11 -18.80 -13.80
N VAL A 562 -11.23 -17.91 -12.86
CA VAL A 562 -10.27 -17.65 -11.77
C VAL A 562 -10.97 -17.94 -10.45
N ASN A 563 -10.35 -18.74 -9.61
CA ASN A 563 -10.83 -18.97 -8.25
C ASN A 563 -10.33 -17.83 -7.33
N PRO A 564 -11.22 -17.12 -6.59
CA PRO A 564 -10.81 -16.08 -5.68
C PRO A 564 -9.77 -16.57 -4.67
N SER A 565 -8.69 -15.80 -4.50
CA SER A 565 -7.61 -16.10 -3.55
C SER A 565 -7.23 -14.89 -2.70
N GLY A 566 -7.80 -13.71 -2.98
CA GLY A 566 -7.52 -12.49 -2.24
C GLY A 566 -7.92 -12.60 -0.77
N LYS A 567 -7.13 -11.97 0.10
CA LYS A 567 -7.34 -11.89 1.55
C LYS A 567 -7.31 -10.43 2.00
N LEU A 568 -8.17 -10.04 2.94
CA LEU A 568 -8.24 -8.67 3.42
C LEU A 568 -6.92 -8.22 4.05
N PRO A 569 -6.34 -7.09 3.61
CA PRO A 569 -5.15 -6.50 4.23
C PRO A 569 -5.49 -5.58 5.41
N VAL A 570 -6.76 -5.45 5.72
CA VAL A 570 -7.31 -4.62 6.81
C VAL A 570 -8.49 -5.32 7.46
N THR A 571 -8.66 -5.09 8.74
CA THR A 571 -9.87 -5.46 9.48
C THR A 571 -11.05 -4.61 8.99
N TRP A 572 -12.19 -5.24 8.74
CA TRP A 572 -13.38 -4.60 8.19
C TRP A 572 -14.38 -4.24 9.29
N PRO A 573 -14.68 -2.96 9.55
CA PRO A 573 -15.63 -2.56 10.61
C PRO A 573 -17.07 -2.93 10.25
N LYS A 574 -17.89 -3.27 11.26
CA LYS A 574 -19.34 -3.34 11.13
C LYS A 574 -19.95 -1.95 11.05
N GLU A 575 -19.47 -1.08 11.93
CA GLU A 575 -19.97 0.29 12.11
C GLU A 575 -18.81 1.27 12.16
N VAL A 576 -19.04 2.49 11.71
CA VAL A 576 -18.03 3.57 11.72
C VAL A 576 -17.50 3.84 13.14
N GLY A 577 -18.39 3.73 14.15
CA GLY A 577 -18.03 3.96 15.55
C GLY A 577 -17.03 2.97 16.14
N GLN A 578 -16.78 1.81 15.49
CA GLN A 578 -15.77 0.86 15.93
C GLN A 578 -14.34 1.30 15.60
N ILE A 579 -14.17 2.28 14.68
CA ILE A 579 -12.85 2.69 14.20
C ILE A 579 -12.15 3.56 15.27
N PRO A 580 -10.83 3.26 15.59
CA PRO A 580 -9.98 2.26 14.95
C PRO A 580 -10.25 0.82 15.42
N ILE A 581 -10.37 -0.11 14.46
CA ILE A 581 -10.45 -1.55 14.71
C ILE A 581 -9.40 -2.26 13.85
N TYR A 582 -8.56 -3.07 14.49
CA TYR A 582 -7.47 -3.81 13.82
C TYR A 582 -7.14 -5.07 14.61
N TYR A 583 -6.68 -6.13 13.93
CA TYR A 583 -6.53 -7.47 14.50
C TYR A 583 -5.47 -7.57 15.61
N ASN A 584 -4.37 -6.81 15.50
CA ASN A 584 -3.22 -6.88 16.40
C ASN A 584 -3.28 -5.83 17.52
N HIS A 585 -4.48 -5.56 18.04
CA HIS A 585 -4.65 -4.63 19.15
C HIS A 585 -4.08 -5.21 20.46
N PRO A 586 -3.61 -4.35 21.39
CA PRO A 586 -3.21 -4.77 22.72
C PRO A 586 -4.38 -5.39 23.49
N ASN A 587 -4.10 -6.36 24.35
CA ASN A 587 -5.10 -6.89 25.25
C ASN A 587 -5.45 -5.86 26.34
N THR A 588 -6.71 -5.79 26.74
CA THR A 588 -7.16 -4.93 27.84
C THR A 588 -7.19 -5.68 29.18
N GLY A 589 -7.32 -4.97 30.30
CA GLY A 589 -7.49 -5.57 31.61
C GLY A 589 -8.84 -6.28 31.78
N ARG A 590 -9.82 -5.93 30.89
CA ARG A 590 -11.17 -6.54 30.84
C ARG A 590 -11.55 -6.78 29.39
N PRO A 591 -10.96 -7.80 28.74
CA PRO A 591 -11.23 -8.09 27.33
C PRO A 591 -12.71 -8.47 27.13
N ALA A 592 -13.20 -8.26 25.93
CA ALA A 592 -14.53 -8.72 25.54
C ALA A 592 -14.61 -10.25 25.71
N ASP A 593 -15.77 -10.69 26.21
CA ASP A 593 -16.07 -12.12 26.43
C ASP A 593 -17.45 -12.42 25.83
N PRO A 594 -17.55 -13.33 24.84
CA PRO A 594 -18.82 -13.70 24.25
C PRO A 594 -19.83 -14.27 25.24
N LYS A 595 -19.37 -14.81 26.38
CA LYS A 595 -20.24 -15.37 27.43
C LYS A 595 -20.92 -14.31 28.28
N THR A 596 -20.36 -13.11 28.33
CA THR A 596 -20.85 -11.99 29.16
C THR A 596 -21.30 -10.79 28.33
N PHE A 597 -21.18 -10.85 27.01
CA PHE A 597 -21.66 -9.82 26.12
C PHE A 597 -23.20 -9.75 26.13
N VAL A 598 -23.72 -8.54 26.32
CA VAL A 598 -25.17 -8.25 26.26
C VAL A 598 -25.36 -7.12 25.23
N ALA A 599 -26.12 -7.39 24.19
CA ALA A 599 -26.44 -6.39 23.18
C ALA A 599 -27.45 -5.36 23.72
N ILE A 600 -27.43 -4.14 23.20
CA ILE A 600 -28.27 -3.02 23.69
C ILE A 600 -29.74 -3.38 23.77
N GLN A 601 -30.27 -4.14 22.78
CA GLN A 601 -31.66 -4.56 22.72
C GLN A 601 -32.03 -5.64 23.76
N ASP A 602 -31.02 -6.32 24.33
CA ASP A 602 -31.23 -7.40 25.30
C ASP A 602 -31.01 -6.93 26.75
N ILE A 603 -30.72 -5.62 26.94
CA ILE A 603 -30.53 -5.04 28.27
C ILE A 603 -31.91 -4.96 28.95
N PRO A 604 -32.11 -5.59 30.15
CA PRO A 604 -33.34 -5.50 30.89
C PRO A 604 -33.70 -4.05 31.26
N ILE A 605 -34.99 -3.73 31.27
CA ILE A 605 -35.46 -2.46 31.83
C ILE A 605 -35.06 -2.40 33.32
N GLU A 606 -34.56 -1.24 33.77
CA GLU A 606 -34.05 -1.03 35.15
C GLU A 606 -32.87 -1.92 35.53
N ALA A 607 -32.08 -2.37 34.54
CA ALA A 607 -30.87 -3.16 34.79
C ALA A 607 -29.85 -2.41 35.66
N TRP A 608 -29.21 -3.13 36.60
CA TRP A 608 -28.13 -2.59 37.38
C TRP A 608 -26.88 -2.26 36.51
N GLN A 609 -26.17 -1.18 36.86
CA GLN A 609 -24.99 -0.73 36.13
C GLN A 609 -23.92 -1.84 35.95
N SER A 610 -23.77 -2.74 36.93
CA SER A 610 -22.80 -3.84 36.89
C SER A 610 -23.32 -5.14 36.25
N SER A 611 -24.57 -5.17 35.77
CA SER A 611 -25.17 -6.42 35.23
C SER A 611 -24.65 -6.82 33.84
N LEU A 612 -23.95 -5.91 33.15
CA LEU A 612 -23.46 -6.12 31.79
C LEU A 612 -22.01 -6.65 31.67
N GLY A 613 -21.50 -7.29 32.73
CA GLY A 613 -20.20 -7.98 32.75
C GLY A 613 -18.98 -7.07 32.91
N ASN A 614 -19.08 -5.76 32.72
CA ASN A 614 -17.99 -4.77 32.80
C ASN A 614 -16.76 -5.11 31.91
N ASN A 615 -16.99 -5.59 30.68
CA ASN A 615 -15.99 -5.92 29.68
C ASN A 615 -15.93 -4.86 28.58
N SER A 616 -14.80 -4.83 27.84
CA SER A 616 -14.57 -3.83 26.77
C SER A 616 -15.31 -4.23 25.48
N HIS A 617 -16.44 -3.60 25.19
CA HIS A 617 -17.23 -3.77 23.96
C HIS A 617 -18.13 -2.55 23.71
N TYR A 618 -18.69 -2.47 22.51
CA TYR A 618 -19.79 -1.57 22.19
C TYR A 618 -21.13 -2.29 22.40
N LEU A 619 -22.08 -1.66 23.07
CA LEU A 619 -23.40 -2.25 23.34
C LEU A 619 -24.20 -2.54 22.06
N ASP A 620 -24.01 -1.71 21.03
CA ASP A 620 -24.75 -1.74 19.76
C ASP A 620 -24.00 -2.40 18.60
N ALA A 621 -22.67 -2.43 18.64
CA ALA A 621 -21.84 -3.02 17.59
C ALA A 621 -21.04 -4.27 18.05
N GLY A 622 -20.93 -4.49 19.36
CA GLY A 622 -20.12 -5.56 19.94
C GLY A 622 -18.62 -5.25 19.86
N TYR A 623 -17.82 -6.30 19.75
CA TYR A 623 -16.35 -6.22 19.74
C TYR A 623 -15.73 -6.82 18.47
N GLU A 624 -16.48 -7.67 17.76
CA GLU A 624 -16.00 -8.34 16.56
C GLU A 624 -16.06 -7.43 15.34
N PRO A 625 -15.12 -7.56 14.38
CA PRO A 625 -15.23 -6.90 13.08
C PRO A 625 -16.33 -7.53 12.22
N GLN A 626 -16.68 -6.89 11.10
CA GLN A 626 -17.52 -7.49 10.07
C GLN A 626 -16.79 -8.64 9.37
N PHE A 627 -15.51 -8.42 9.03
CA PHE A 627 -14.60 -9.44 8.51
C PHE A 627 -13.21 -9.19 9.10
N PRO A 628 -12.53 -10.23 9.59
CA PRO A 628 -11.20 -10.08 10.18
C PRO A 628 -10.11 -9.87 9.14
N PHE A 629 -8.97 -9.35 9.59
CA PHE A 629 -7.73 -9.31 8.80
C PHE A 629 -7.36 -10.70 8.29
N GLY A 630 -6.91 -10.77 7.04
CA GLY A 630 -6.54 -12.02 6.38
C GLY A 630 -7.72 -12.85 5.87
N PHE A 631 -8.97 -12.43 6.08
CA PHE A 631 -10.15 -13.14 5.62
C PHE A 631 -10.36 -13.03 4.12
N GLY A 632 -10.85 -14.12 3.51
CA GLY A 632 -11.27 -14.21 2.11
C GLY A 632 -11.67 -15.64 1.81
N LEU A 633 -12.82 -15.82 1.17
CA LEU A 633 -13.37 -17.09 0.73
C LEU A 633 -12.79 -17.52 -0.63
N SER A 634 -12.96 -18.80 -0.94
CA SER A 634 -12.64 -19.41 -2.23
C SER A 634 -13.84 -20.18 -2.75
N TYR A 635 -13.84 -20.54 -4.03
CA TYR A 635 -14.82 -21.50 -4.61
C TYR A 635 -14.50 -22.95 -4.26
N THR A 636 -13.46 -23.18 -3.47
CA THR A 636 -13.13 -24.45 -2.83
C THR A 636 -13.02 -24.27 -1.32
N ALA A 637 -12.82 -25.35 -0.59
CA ALA A 637 -12.63 -25.30 0.85
C ALA A 637 -11.28 -25.92 1.23
N PHE A 638 -10.68 -25.42 2.29
CA PHE A 638 -9.41 -25.93 2.83
C PHE A 638 -9.59 -26.34 4.28
N SER A 639 -9.04 -27.52 4.64
CA SER A 639 -8.90 -27.95 6.04
C SER A 639 -7.45 -27.77 6.50
N TYR A 640 -7.31 -27.54 7.79
CA TYR A 640 -6.04 -27.38 8.50
C TYR A 640 -5.96 -28.45 9.58
N ASP A 641 -4.94 -29.31 9.51
CA ASP A 641 -4.80 -30.45 10.36
C ASP A 641 -3.33 -30.70 10.75
N ASN A 642 -3.10 -31.65 11.71
CA ASN A 642 -1.77 -32.17 12.05
C ASN A 642 -0.75 -31.07 12.42
N LEU A 643 -1.15 -30.14 13.31
CA LEU A 643 -0.24 -29.14 13.86
C LEU A 643 0.95 -29.80 14.55
N LYS A 644 2.15 -29.35 14.18
CA LYS A 644 3.40 -29.83 14.80
C LYS A 644 4.30 -28.66 15.16
N ILE A 645 5.02 -28.82 16.24
CA ILE A 645 6.14 -27.97 16.64
C ILE A 645 7.37 -28.84 16.85
N GLU A 646 8.52 -28.45 16.30
CA GLU A 646 9.73 -29.26 16.43
C GLU A 646 10.31 -29.24 17.86
N LYS A 647 10.28 -28.05 18.50
CA LYS A 647 10.84 -27.83 19.84
C LYS A 647 9.97 -26.84 20.61
N LYS A 648 9.53 -27.22 21.80
CA LYS A 648 8.64 -26.38 22.63
C LYS A 648 9.38 -25.34 23.48
N THR A 649 10.67 -25.51 23.74
CA THR A 649 11.50 -24.57 24.47
C THR A 649 12.65 -24.11 23.59
N LEU A 650 12.77 -22.82 23.33
CA LEU A 650 13.70 -22.24 22.39
C LEU A 650 14.63 -21.26 23.09
N LYS A 651 15.88 -21.20 22.65
CA LYS A 651 16.82 -20.13 22.99
C LYS A 651 16.74 -18.98 22.00
N SER A 652 17.27 -17.83 22.36
CA SER A 652 17.24 -16.61 21.55
C SER A 652 17.93 -16.74 20.18
N ASP A 653 18.86 -17.64 20.01
CA ASP A 653 19.62 -17.95 18.77
C ASP A 653 19.00 -19.06 17.92
N GLU A 654 17.93 -19.69 18.40
CA GLU A 654 17.23 -20.78 17.70
C GLU A 654 16.11 -20.25 16.79
N LYS A 655 15.39 -21.19 16.17
CA LYS A 655 14.23 -20.89 15.30
C LYS A 655 12.99 -21.58 15.83
N LEU A 656 11.86 -20.88 15.77
CA LEU A 656 10.54 -21.49 15.90
C LEU A 656 10.22 -22.20 14.58
N THR A 657 10.13 -23.54 14.60
CA THR A 657 9.74 -24.34 13.44
C THR A 657 8.42 -25.04 13.74
N VAL A 658 7.38 -24.67 12.98
CA VAL A 658 6.02 -25.17 13.12
C VAL A 658 5.46 -25.57 11.76
N SER A 659 4.57 -26.56 11.73
CA SER A 659 3.95 -27.00 10.48
C SER A 659 2.52 -27.50 10.69
N ALA A 660 1.73 -27.43 9.61
CA ALA A 660 0.41 -28.04 9.52
C ALA A 660 0.20 -28.65 8.14
N VAL A 661 -0.74 -29.59 8.03
CA VAL A 661 -1.19 -30.15 6.77
C VAL A 661 -2.40 -29.37 6.31
N ILE A 662 -2.33 -28.81 5.09
CA ILE A 662 -3.42 -28.09 4.46
C ILE A 662 -3.96 -28.94 3.33
N THR A 663 -5.25 -29.22 3.33
CA THR A 663 -5.93 -30.06 2.33
C THR A 663 -7.02 -29.27 1.63
N ASN A 664 -7.04 -29.31 0.31
CA ASN A 664 -8.18 -28.83 -0.46
C ASN A 664 -9.30 -29.88 -0.44
N THR A 665 -10.33 -29.64 0.35
CA THR A 665 -11.47 -30.55 0.55
C THR A 665 -12.58 -30.40 -0.48
N GLY A 666 -12.47 -29.39 -1.36
CA GLY A 666 -13.48 -29.13 -2.37
C GLY A 666 -13.17 -29.77 -3.73
N THR A 667 -13.82 -29.26 -4.78
CA THR A 667 -13.82 -29.86 -6.13
C THR A 667 -13.07 -29.02 -7.17
N ARG A 668 -12.48 -27.88 -6.77
CA ARG A 668 -11.76 -26.96 -7.66
C ARG A 668 -10.33 -26.75 -7.17
N THR A 669 -9.40 -26.55 -8.09
CA THR A 669 -8.06 -26.05 -7.73
C THR A 669 -8.20 -24.66 -7.10
N GLY A 670 -7.48 -24.41 -6.02
CA GLY A 670 -7.48 -23.12 -5.35
C GLY A 670 -6.16 -22.80 -4.68
N THR A 671 -5.91 -21.52 -4.51
CA THR A 671 -4.76 -21.00 -3.77
C THR A 671 -5.20 -20.58 -2.37
N GLU A 672 -4.51 -21.09 -1.36
CA GLU A 672 -4.70 -20.69 0.04
C GLU A 672 -3.51 -19.88 0.52
N THR A 673 -3.77 -18.81 1.25
CA THR A 673 -2.75 -18.03 1.97
C THR A 673 -2.72 -18.49 3.41
N VAL A 674 -1.78 -19.38 3.74
CA VAL A 674 -1.58 -19.90 5.09
C VAL A 674 -0.79 -18.87 5.89
N GLN A 675 -1.30 -18.48 7.06
CA GLN A 675 -0.80 -17.39 7.88
C GLN A 675 -0.29 -17.91 9.21
N LEU A 676 0.89 -17.46 9.65
CA LEU A 676 1.46 -17.76 10.97
C LEU A 676 1.34 -16.54 11.87
N TYR A 677 0.60 -16.70 12.96
CA TYR A 677 0.48 -15.68 14.00
C TYR A 677 1.19 -16.13 15.27
N VAL A 678 1.73 -15.18 16.02
CA VAL A 678 2.35 -15.42 17.33
C VAL A 678 1.83 -14.40 18.33
N ARG A 679 1.73 -14.80 19.58
CA ARG A 679 1.45 -13.94 20.73
C ARG A 679 2.50 -14.18 21.81
N ASP A 680 3.12 -13.13 22.26
CA ASP A 680 3.85 -13.08 23.52
C ASP A 680 2.82 -12.88 24.65
N ILE A 681 2.80 -13.81 25.60
CA ILE A 681 1.75 -13.83 26.65
C ILE A 681 2.01 -12.77 27.71
N THR A 682 3.30 -12.55 28.05
CA THR A 682 3.69 -11.62 29.11
C THR A 682 4.99 -10.94 28.75
N GLY A 683 4.92 -9.65 28.44
CA GLY A 683 6.08 -8.81 28.15
C GLY A 683 6.17 -7.60 29.09
N SER A 684 7.29 -6.88 29.06
CA SER A 684 7.50 -5.64 29.80
C SER A 684 6.56 -4.50 29.40
N ILE A 685 5.92 -4.63 28.23
CA ILE A 685 4.78 -3.81 27.78
C ILE A 685 3.64 -4.72 27.36
N VAL A 686 2.40 -4.20 27.36
CA VAL A 686 1.24 -4.97 26.87
C VAL A 686 1.45 -5.35 25.40
N ARG A 687 1.41 -6.66 25.15
CA ARG A 687 1.62 -7.21 23.80
C ARG A 687 0.31 -7.37 23.03
N PRO A 688 0.35 -7.30 21.69
CA PRO A 688 -0.81 -7.61 20.84
C PRO A 688 -1.38 -9.01 21.10
N ILE A 689 -2.69 -9.13 20.92
CA ILE A 689 -3.36 -10.45 21.04
C ILE A 689 -2.90 -11.45 19.98
N ARG A 690 -2.46 -10.98 18.82
CA ARG A 690 -1.82 -11.72 17.73
C ARG A 690 -0.94 -10.80 16.91
N GLU A 691 0.14 -11.31 16.37
CA GLU A 691 1.01 -10.63 15.39
C GLU A 691 1.30 -11.60 14.25
N LEU A 692 1.06 -11.18 13.02
CA LEU A 692 1.49 -11.93 11.83
C LEU A 692 3.02 -11.99 11.81
N LYS A 693 3.57 -13.20 11.70
CA LYS A 693 5.03 -13.42 11.67
C LYS A 693 5.51 -14.03 10.38
N ASP A 694 4.63 -14.73 9.66
CA ASP A 694 4.93 -15.25 8.33
C ASP A 694 3.64 -15.63 7.58
N PHE A 695 3.74 -15.82 6.27
CA PHE A 695 2.67 -16.38 5.44
C PHE A 695 3.23 -17.04 4.18
N GLN A 696 2.50 -18.00 3.65
CA GLN A 696 2.84 -18.72 2.42
C GLN A 696 1.58 -18.94 1.57
N GLN A 697 1.69 -18.70 0.28
CA GLN A 697 0.65 -19.07 -0.68
C GLN A 697 0.94 -20.45 -1.25
N ILE A 698 -0.07 -21.31 -1.24
CA ILE A 698 0.01 -22.65 -1.80
C ILE A 698 -1.16 -22.90 -2.73
N GLU A 699 -0.88 -23.43 -3.91
CA GLU A 699 -1.91 -23.95 -4.81
C GLU A 699 -2.12 -25.44 -4.56
N LEU A 700 -3.38 -25.84 -4.42
CA LEU A 700 -3.80 -27.23 -4.18
C LEU A 700 -4.89 -27.63 -5.17
N LYS A 701 -4.72 -28.77 -5.82
CA LYS A 701 -5.76 -29.44 -6.61
C LYS A 701 -6.82 -30.04 -5.70
N PRO A 702 -8.01 -30.39 -6.22
CA PRO A 702 -9.01 -31.11 -5.43
C PRO A 702 -8.42 -32.34 -4.72
N GLN A 703 -8.69 -32.45 -3.42
CA GLN A 703 -8.21 -33.52 -2.52
C GLN A 703 -6.69 -33.59 -2.33
N GLU A 704 -5.94 -32.62 -2.85
CA GLU A 704 -4.49 -32.52 -2.61
C GLU A 704 -4.21 -31.96 -1.23
N SER A 705 -3.20 -32.55 -0.57
CA SER A 705 -2.68 -32.09 0.74
C SER A 705 -1.23 -31.70 0.60
N LYS A 706 -0.83 -30.61 1.26
CA LYS A 706 0.57 -30.20 1.43
C LYS A 706 0.87 -29.88 2.88
N THR A 707 2.06 -30.29 3.34
CA THR A 707 2.58 -29.80 4.62
C THR A 707 3.17 -28.41 4.39
N VAL A 708 2.64 -27.41 5.09
CA VAL A 708 3.20 -26.06 5.15
C VAL A 708 4.03 -25.95 6.41
N GLN A 709 5.28 -25.52 6.27
CA GLN A 709 6.20 -25.33 7.39
C GLN A 709 6.67 -23.90 7.44
N PHE A 710 6.62 -23.31 8.62
CA PHE A 710 7.20 -22.01 8.94
C PHE A 710 8.43 -22.23 9.82
N SER A 711 9.49 -21.46 9.55
CA SER A 711 10.72 -21.49 10.35
C SER A 711 11.23 -20.05 10.50
N ILE A 712 10.89 -19.42 11.63
CA ILE A 712 11.27 -18.04 11.91
C ILE A 712 12.33 -17.99 13.01
N PRO A 713 13.38 -17.17 12.89
CA PRO A 713 14.33 -16.93 13.96
C PRO A 713 13.59 -16.40 15.21
N VAL A 714 13.99 -16.83 16.39
CA VAL A 714 13.43 -16.28 17.65
C VAL A 714 13.66 -14.76 17.71
N SER A 715 14.73 -14.25 17.13
CA SER A 715 14.99 -12.81 17.01
C SER A 715 13.88 -11.99 16.31
N GLU A 716 13.04 -12.63 15.46
CA GLU A 716 11.89 -11.96 14.82
C GLU A 716 10.71 -11.74 15.80
N LEU A 717 10.79 -12.31 17.00
CA LEU A 717 9.85 -12.05 18.08
C LEU A 717 10.22 -10.79 18.89
N ALA A 718 11.37 -10.17 18.60
CA ALA A 718 11.83 -8.97 19.26
C ALA A 718 10.87 -7.80 19.10
N PHE A 719 10.75 -7.02 20.16
CA PHE A 719 10.00 -5.77 20.19
C PHE A 719 10.75 -4.70 20.98
N TYR A 720 10.43 -3.44 20.71
CA TYR A 720 10.92 -2.32 21.53
C TYR A 720 10.14 -2.29 22.84
N ASN A 721 10.83 -2.51 23.93
CA ASN A 721 10.29 -2.61 25.28
C ASN A 721 10.05 -1.21 25.92
N ASP A 722 9.76 -1.18 27.22
CA ASP A 722 9.57 0.04 28.02
C ASP A 722 10.81 0.96 28.08
N LYS A 723 12.01 0.39 27.82
CA LYS A 723 13.30 1.13 27.76
C LYS A 723 13.73 1.47 26.34
N MET A 724 12.90 1.22 25.33
CA MET A 724 13.23 1.36 23.90
C MET A 724 14.41 0.48 23.46
N GLU A 725 14.60 -0.67 24.10
CA GLU A 725 15.54 -1.70 23.68
C GLU A 725 14.82 -2.72 22.78
N LEU A 726 15.38 -3.01 21.62
CA LEU A 726 14.86 -4.07 20.73
C LEU A 726 15.40 -5.42 21.19
N LYS A 727 14.54 -6.25 21.79
CA LYS A 727 14.92 -7.57 22.27
C LYS A 727 13.75 -8.55 22.33
N VAL A 728 14.08 -9.82 22.37
CA VAL A 728 13.15 -10.89 22.74
C VAL A 728 13.18 -11.03 24.26
N GLU A 729 12.04 -11.11 24.89
CA GLU A 729 11.92 -11.40 26.32
C GLU A 729 11.63 -12.88 26.52
N ALA A 730 12.23 -13.46 27.57
CA ALA A 730 11.97 -14.84 27.96
C ALA A 730 10.54 -14.96 28.50
N GLY A 731 9.83 -16.01 28.10
CA GLY A 731 8.42 -16.16 28.51
C GLY A 731 7.68 -17.25 27.74
N ASP A 732 6.38 -17.33 28.00
CA ASP A 732 5.47 -18.23 27.31
C ASP A 732 4.83 -17.54 26.11
N PHE A 733 4.71 -18.27 25.01
CA PHE A 733 4.18 -17.82 23.74
C PHE A 733 3.08 -18.75 23.24
N LYS A 734 2.14 -18.18 22.48
CA LYS A 734 1.20 -18.94 21.65
C LYS A 734 1.48 -18.68 20.18
N PHE A 735 1.14 -19.65 19.33
CA PHE A 735 1.16 -19.49 17.88
C PHE A 735 -0.07 -20.11 17.23
N TRP A 736 -0.43 -19.61 16.04
CA TRP A 736 -1.53 -20.14 15.23
C TRP A 736 -1.08 -20.29 13.78
N ILE A 737 -1.39 -21.45 13.17
CA ILE A 737 -1.38 -21.61 11.71
C ILE A 737 -2.84 -21.49 11.26
N ALA A 738 -3.14 -20.45 10.48
CA ALA A 738 -4.49 -19.93 10.30
C ALA A 738 -4.79 -19.52 8.85
N SER A 739 -6.07 -19.41 8.50
CA SER A 739 -6.53 -18.79 7.26
C SER A 739 -6.85 -17.29 7.40
N HIS A 740 -7.02 -16.80 8.64
CA HIS A 740 -7.19 -15.40 9.00
C HIS A 740 -6.93 -15.16 10.49
N ALA A 741 -6.91 -13.90 10.93
CA ALA A 741 -6.48 -13.52 12.28
C ALA A 741 -7.34 -14.05 13.43
N GLU A 742 -8.56 -14.50 13.21
CA GLU A 742 -9.48 -14.94 14.28
C GLU A 742 -9.66 -16.46 14.39
N ASN A 743 -8.99 -17.24 13.52
CA ASN A 743 -9.06 -18.70 13.57
C ASN A 743 -7.68 -19.37 13.64
N GLY A 744 -7.61 -20.67 13.42
CA GLY A 744 -6.39 -21.44 13.22
C GLY A 744 -6.18 -22.54 14.23
N LEU A 745 -5.19 -23.39 13.91
CA LEU A 745 -4.68 -24.42 14.82
C LEU A 745 -3.73 -23.77 15.81
N GLU A 746 -4.04 -23.86 17.10
CA GLU A 746 -3.29 -23.22 18.20
C GLU A 746 -2.24 -24.17 18.79
N GLY A 747 -1.06 -23.64 19.07
CA GLY A 747 0.00 -24.31 19.85
C GLY A 747 0.70 -23.33 20.77
N ASP A 748 1.54 -23.86 21.67
CA ASP A 748 2.32 -23.11 22.65
C ASP A 748 3.80 -23.45 22.58
N PHE A 749 4.64 -22.50 22.96
CA PHE A 749 6.08 -22.65 23.13
C PHE A 749 6.62 -21.66 24.17
N LYS A 750 7.88 -21.87 24.58
CA LYS A 750 8.58 -21.02 25.54
C LYS A 750 9.90 -20.54 24.94
N VAL A 751 10.27 -19.30 25.25
CA VAL A 751 11.62 -18.74 25.00
C VAL A 751 12.35 -18.60 26.33
N GLU A 752 13.64 -19.02 26.39
CA GLU A 752 14.54 -18.95 27.54
C GLU A 752 15.67 -17.93 27.33
#